data_94697c255a255cfbeb119f82c8a55b4b
#
_entry.id   94697c255a255cfbeb119f82c8a55b4b
#
_cell.length_a   1.000
_cell.length_b   1.000
_cell.length_c   1.000
_cell.angle_alpha   90.00
_cell.angle_beta   90.00
_cell.angle_gamma   90.00
#
_symmetry.space_group_name_H-M   'P 1'
#
loop_
_entity.id
_entity.type
_entity.pdbx_description
1 polymer ?
#
loop_
_entity_poly.entity_id
_entity_poly.type
_entity_poly.pdbx_seq_one_letter_code
_entity_poly.pdbx_strand_id
1 'polypeptide(L)'
;MSAEVSDEVHAVANGPESQEGGDDVAACMEFLCRSGWFDCDWYLGRCPEAAASCLDPLRHYLVHGRQLGIGPNAALDGLGKTLAGSVGAVEKAPDADDPQLKAEIDLLVASGLFDAPYYLQNNPDVAAAGLDPLVHFCRYGWRGLRKPMPEFDVWWYWSSHLDPSREAINPLLHYALVGKAAGYPTRPEPYRPGSGHAYAAGASVRRICLFAGYDADGVVDDCVIAFVHELSRFADVYYLADCVMQDGELEKLRPFTRACWAYRHGAYDFGSWSALARDHVGWSTVGQYDELILANDSSYLLRELGPMFAKMDARACDWWGVQATKGLARTREAASNGFRDPIPMEEVRSSLVDAYERDYLYDFHVGSYFLAYRKPVIQDPGFRRRLDAVGPQSAKLRVIQKYEIGLTHYLIGRQYLFDTFIDHLYPFHPIYTRYHFDLIRNGYPFLKRYFLSENHYDTPGLAGWKETVRTLVPQAPVDMIERNLLRVSDHGKLHRSFSIIEDADGRTIVPAVLRGDDFRKADRETPKFDHWWAFPACAFNNTFAGNERALFEEVRFDPSIKKIVLTRGKPVAVDGANVVVAPLESPEGQYHLLRAKQIFIKHSPARNLVFPVNPRLHNLINLWHGIPLKRIGYASLDMKGNLKGIANEHSKCKAVISSSKVDTLAMATAFHPLSYHQVWCTGLPRHDFITRSFERLPPDLRAQGNRIVELCAGRRLVLFVPTFKAGQQDAYYRFTSDEVDSLHGWLRRNNAVLGVREHMADKARTYFSMLRGPDTLDLSDRLFPDVEVIYREAAALVTDYSSCFIDFMLTGRPMVSFAYDYDDYANSERGLFYDMEHVFPGPVCRDFIGFMSALERVFEPVGELAECSYQWKRQLFFDHADDSNSWRVAMKVRQLYVREDSGVESAGFLDAIAGPGGIE
;
A
#
# COMPACT_ATOMS: atom_id res chain seq x y z
N MET A 1 -3.67 1.75 1.50
CA MET A 1 -5.02 1.91 0.93
C MET A 1 -5.81 0.60 0.77
N SER A 2 -5.20 -0.57 0.89
CA SER A 2 -5.92 -1.86 0.85
C SER A 2 -6.43 -2.36 2.21
N ALA A 3 -6.03 -1.75 3.30
CA ALA A 3 -6.41 -2.15 4.65
C ALA A 3 -7.65 -1.42 5.20
N GLU A 4 -7.94 -0.21 4.72
CA GLU A 4 -9.09 0.56 5.21
C GLU A 4 -10.43 0.12 4.59
N VAL A 5 -10.38 -0.47 3.39
CA VAL A 5 -11.58 -0.95 2.71
C VAL A 5 -12.00 -2.34 3.21
N SER A 6 -11.08 -3.13 3.78
CA SER A 6 -11.45 -4.40 4.42
C SER A 6 -12.16 -4.20 5.76
N ASP A 7 -11.89 -3.09 6.46
CA ASP A 7 -12.45 -2.87 7.79
C ASP A 7 -13.92 -2.41 7.77
N GLU A 8 -14.34 -1.65 6.76
CA GLU A 8 -15.76 -1.28 6.61
C GLU A 8 -16.63 -2.49 6.19
N VAL A 9 -16.09 -3.39 5.38
CA VAL A 9 -16.80 -4.61 4.97
C VAL A 9 -16.80 -5.67 6.09
N HIS A 10 -15.76 -5.68 6.96
CA HIS A 10 -15.72 -6.56 8.13
C HIS A 10 -16.54 -6.03 9.33
N ALA A 11 -16.80 -4.73 9.43
CA ALA A 11 -17.63 -4.17 10.49
C ALA A 11 -19.11 -4.58 10.36
N VAL A 12 -19.57 -4.87 9.15
CA VAL A 12 -20.94 -5.36 8.88
C VAL A 12 -21.09 -6.85 9.22
N ALA A 13 -20.01 -7.63 9.33
CA ALA A 13 -20.06 -9.09 9.54
C ALA A 13 -19.89 -9.55 10.99
N ASN A 14 -19.51 -8.69 11.95
CA ASN A 14 -19.15 -9.07 13.32
C ASN A 14 -19.98 -8.39 14.42
N GLY A 15 -21.22 -7.97 14.15
CA GLY A 15 -22.17 -7.53 15.17
C GLY A 15 -22.86 -8.74 15.84
N PRO A 16 -23.25 -8.66 17.12
CA PRO A 16 -24.01 -9.71 17.76
C PRO A 16 -25.39 -9.86 17.10
N GLU A 17 -25.93 -11.08 17.15
CA GLU A 17 -27.30 -11.39 16.68
C GLU A 17 -28.32 -10.44 17.31
N SER A 18 -28.57 -9.31 16.69
CA SER A 18 -29.68 -8.40 16.96
C SER A 18 -30.43 -8.14 15.67
N GLN A 19 -31.70 -7.81 15.76
CA GLN A 19 -32.62 -7.62 14.64
C GLN A 19 -32.15 -6.57 13.60
N GLU A 20 -31.11 -5.79 13.89
CA GLU A 20 -30.50 -4.81 12.99
C GLU A 20 -29.62 -5.44 11.89
N GLY A 21 -29.06 -6.65 12.10
CA GLY A 21 -28.26 -7.35 11.06
C GLY A 21 -29.07 -7.90 9.88
N GLY A 22 -30.40 -7.92 9.97
CA GLY A 22 -31.30 -8.38 8.90
C GLY A 22 -31.39 -7.41 7.73
N ASP A 23 -31.40 -6.12 8.00
CA ASP A 23 -31.59 -5.07 7.00
C ASP A 23 -30.33 -4.89 6.12
N ASP A 24 -29.13 -5.00 6.70
CA ASP A 24 -27.86 -4.89 5.95
C ASP A 24 -27.62 -6.08 5.01
N VAL A 25 -27.97 -7.30 5.44
CA VAL A 25 -27.88 -8.49 4.59
C VAL A 25 -28.91 -8.40 3.47
N ALA A 26 -30.11 -7.91 3.75
CA ALA A 26 -31.14 -7.71 2.73
C ALA A 26 -30.72 -6.68 1.68
N ALA A 27 -30.14 -5.56 2.07
CA ALA A 27 -29.59 -4.54 1.16
C ALA A 27 -28.43 -5.07 0.30
N CYS A 28 -27.52 -5.87 0.88
CA CYS A 28 -26.46 -6.54 0.14
C CYS A 28 -26.99 -7.62 -0.83
N MET A 29 -28.03 -8.36 -0.44
CA MET A 29 -28.72 -9.32 -1.31
C MET A 29 -29.33 -8.62 -2.51
N GLU A 30 -30.06 -7.54 -2.27
CA GLU A 30 -30.70 -6.74 -3.32
C GLU A 30 -29.66 -6.16 -4.28
N PHE A 31 -28.54 -5.66 -3.77
CA PHE A 31 -27.42 -5.17 -4.59
C PHE A 31 -26.82 -6.27 -5.48
N LEU A 32 -26.48 -7.44 -4.92
CA LEU A 32 -25.87 -8.54 -5.68
C LEU A 32 -26.84 -9.16 -6.68
N CYS A 33 -28.13 -9.25 -6.36
CA CYS A 33 -29.16 -9.66 -7.29
C CYS A 33 -29.29 -8.68 -8.46
N ARG A 34 -29.31 -7.37 -8.18
CA ARG A 34 -29.47 -6.32 -9.21
C ARG A 34 -28.22 -6.10 -10.05
N SER A 35 -27.04 -6.31 -9.49
CA SER A 35 -25.78 -6.13 -10.22
C SER A 35 -25.45 -7.26 -11.19
N GLY A 36 -26.16 -8.41 -11.08
CA GLY A 36 -25.82 -9.63 -11.83
C GLY A 36 -24.45 -10.24 -11.47
N TRP A 37 -23.89 -9.85 -10.33
CA TRP A 37 -22.57 -10.32 -9.90
C TRP A 37 -22.62 -11.66 -9.18
N PHE A 38 -23.80 -12.15 -8.81
CA PHE A 38 -23.95 -13.44 -8.17
C PHE A 38 -24.50 -14.48 -9.16
N ASP A 39 -23.69 -15.48 -9.48
CA ASP A 39 -24.05 -16.64 -10.29
C ASP A 39 -24.40 -17.79 -9.36
N CYS A 40 -25.69 -18.05 -9.23
CA CYS A 40 -26.23 -19.04 -8.32
C CYS A 40 -25.77 -20.47 -8.66
N ASP A 41 -25.81 -20.85 -9.93
CA ASP A 41 -25.47 -22.19 -10.40
C ASP A 41 -23.97 -22.44 -10.22
N TRP A 42 -23.16 -21.47 -10.58
CA TRP A 42 -21.73 -21.53 -10.38
C TRP A 42 -21.36 -21.61 -8.89
N TYR A 43 -22.02 -20.78 -8.05
CA TYR A 43 -21.74 -20.76 -6.62
C TYR A 43 -22.10 -22.07 -5.93
N LEU A 44 -23.28 -22.66 -6.24
CA LEU A 44 -23.69 -23.96 -5.73
C LEU A 44 -22.76 -25.09 -6.18
N GLY A 45 -22.28 -25.03 -7.42
CA GLY A 45 -21.27 -25.98 -7.92
C GLY A 45 -19.92 -25.85 -7.22
N ARG A 46 -19.56 -24.63 -6.76
CA ARG A 46 -18.30 -24.34 -6.08
C ARG A 46 -18.35 -24.56 -4.58
N CYS A 47 -19.52 -24.43 -3.97
CA CYS A 47 -19.76 -24.60 -2.54
C CYS A 47 -20.89 -25.62 -2.30
N PRO A 48 -20.57 -26.93 -2.29
CA PRO A 48 -21.59 -27.98 -2.06
C PRO A 48 -22.33 -27.85 -0.73
N GLU A 49 -21.71 -27.22 0.26
CA GLU A 49 -22.31 -26.93 1.57
C GLU A 49 -23.48 -25.96 1.47
N ALA A 50 -23.43 -25.03 0.52
CA ALA A 50 -24.51 -24.12 0.24
C ALA A 50 -25.74 -24.84 -0.31
N ALA A 51 -25.56 -25.85 -1.17
CA ALA A 51 -26.63 -26.70 -1.69
C ALA A 51 -27.26 -27.58 -0.61
N ALA A 52 -26.52 -27.96 0.42
CA ALA A 52 -27.01 -28.74 1.57
C ALA A 52 -27.62 -27.86 2.67
N SER A 53 -27.45 -26.53 2.62
CA SER A 53 -28.01 -25.59 3.57
C SER A 53 -29.47 -25.25 3.24
N CYS A 54 -30.25 -24.92 4.27
CA CYS A 54 -31.62 -24.40 4.06
C CYS A 54 -31.67 -22.90 3.75
N LEU A 55 -30.49 -22.26 3.50
CA LEU A 55 -30.39 -20.84 3.19
C LEU A 55 -30.49 -20.61 1.68
N ASP A 56 -31.05 -19.49 1.31
CA ASP A 56 -30.93 -18.98 -0.06
C ASP A 56 -29.43 -18.88 -0.45
N PRO A 57 -29.03 -19.34 -1.66
CA PRO A 57 -27.62 -19.39 -2.06
C PRO A 57 -26.89 -18.05 -1.96
N LEU A 58 -27.55 -16.94 -2.28
CA LEU A 58 -26.99 -15.60 -2.16
C LEU A 58 -26.82 -15.18 -0.70
N ARG A 59 -27.78 -15.54 0.15
CA ARG A 59 -27.70 -15.32 1.59
C ARG A 59 -26.58 -16.18 2.22
N HIS A 60 -26.46 -17.43 1.78
CA HIS A 60 -25.34 -18.30 2.20
C HIS A 60 -24.00 -17.71 1.77
N TYR A 61 -23.91 -17.18 0.56
CA TYR A 61 -22.70 -16.49 0.08
C TYR A 61 -22.32 -15.30 0.97
N LEU A 62 -23.27 -14.44 1.30
CA LEU A 62 -23.01 -13.25 2.13
C LEU A 62 -22.59 -13.58 3.56
N VAL A 63 -23.17 -14.62 4.14
CA VAL A 63 -22.95 -15.02 5.55
C VAL A 63 -21.72 -15.93 5.69
N HIS A 64 -21.53 -16.87 4.76
CA HIS A 64 -20.52 -17.92 4.85
C HIS A 64 -19.53 -17.92 3.68
N GLY A 65 -19.99 -17.83 2.44
CA GLY A 65 -19.17 -18.01 1.24
C GLY A 65 -18.06 -16.97 1.11
N ARG A 66 -18.34 -15.73 1.49
CA ARG A 66 -17.34 -14.64 1.50
C ARG A 66 -16.23 -14.93 2.52
N GLN A 67 -16.54 -15.49 3.66
CA GLN A 67 -15.56 -15.87 4.69
C GLN A 67 -14.70 -17.05 4.25
N LEU A 68 -15.24 -17.93 3.40
CA LEU A 68 -14.53 -19.05 2.80
C LEU A 68 -13.65 -18.62 1.61
N GLY A 69 -13.69 -17.34 1.21
CA GLY A 69 -12.93 -16.82 0.10
C GLY A 69 -13.45 -17.25 -1.28
N ILE A 70 -14.69 -17.74 -1.36
CA ILE A 70 -15.37 -18.11 -2.60
C ILE A 70 -15.92 -16.82 -3.22
N GLY A 71 -15.72 -16.62 -4.53
CA GLY A 71 -16.27 -15.47 -5.25
C GLY A 71 -17.77 -15.61 -5.52
N PRO A 72 -18.47 -14.54 -5.90
CA PRO A 72 -19.89 -14.58 -6.24
C PRO A 72 -20.17 -15.23 -7.61
N ASN A 73 -19.15 -15.38 -8.46
CA ASN A 73 -19.23 -16.00 -9.78
C ASN A 73 -17.82 -16.45 -10.24
N ALA A 74 -17.74 -17.19 -11.34
CA ALA A 74 -16.49 -17.72 -11.90
C ALA A 74 -15.45 -16.64 -12.23
N ALA A 75 -15.89 -15.48 -12.69
CA ALA A 75 -15.00 -14.36 -13.03
C ALA A 75 -14.38 -13.72 -11.78
N LEU A 76 -15.08 -13.74 -10.67
CA LEU A 76 -14.69 -13.09 -9.41
C LEU A 76 -14.09 -14.06 -8.39
N ASP A 77 -14.17 -15.38 -8.57
CA ASP A 77 -13.62 -16.37 -7.64
C ASP A 77 -12.09 -16.27 -7.51
N GLY A 78 -11.41 -15.89 -8.57
CA GLY A 78 -9.96 -15.67 -8.53
C GLY A 78 -9.52 -14.24 -8.23
N LEU A 79 -10.41 -13.28 -8.41
CA LEU A 79 -10.22 -11.86 -8.14
C LEU A 79 -10.69 -11.47 -6.73
N GLY A 80 -11.40 -12.36 -6.05
CA GLY A 80 -12.14 -12.10 -4.81
C GLY A 80 -11.30 -11.56 -3.65
N LYS A 81 -9.98 -11.81 -3.64
CA LYS A 81 -9.09 -11.17 -2.66
C LYS A 81 -8.58 -9.79 -3.08
N THR A 82 -8.56 -9.49 -4.38
CA THR A 82 -8.07 -8.21 -4.91
C THR A 82 -9.23 -7.24 -5.20
N LEU A 83 -10.40 -7.75 -5.57
CA LEU A 83 -11.59 -6.97 -5.85
C LEU A 83 -12.52 -6.79 -4.64
N ALA A 84 -12.47 -7.66 -3.63
CA ALA A 84 -13.14 -7.41 -2.36
C ALA A 84 -12.62 -6.13 -1.69
N GLY A 85 -11.32 -5.80 -1.89
CA GLY A 85 -10.74 -4.51 -1.50
C GLY A 85 -11.16 -3.32 -2.36
N SER A 86 -11.65 -3.53 -3.60
CA SER A 86 -12.03 -2.45 -4.52
C SER A 86 -13.54 -2.28 -4.69
N VAL A 87 -14.35 -3.27 -4.28
CA VAL A 87 -15.81 -3.19 -4.31
C VAL A 87 -16.36 -2.30 -3.17
N GLY A 88 -15.60 -2.07 -2.11
CA GLY A 88 -15.97 -1.15 -1.02
C GLY A 88 -15.86 0.34 -1.34
N ALA A 89 -15.29 0.72 -2.48
CA ALA A 89 -15.19 2.12 -2.94
C ALA A 89 -16.22 2.46 -4.03
N VAL A 90 -17.27 1.65 -4.21
CA VAL A 90 -18.44 2.09 -4.93
C VAL A 90 -19.17 3.08 -4.02
N GLU A 91 -19.13 4.38 -4.35
CA GLU A 91 -20.10 5.33 -3.85
C GLU A 91 -21.47 4.63 -3.83
N LYS A 92 -22.19 4.72 -2.71
CA LYS A 92 -23.54 4.12 -2.57
C LYS A 92 -24.28 4.26 -3.87
N ALA A 93 -24.54 3.12 -4.54
CA ALA A 93 -25.39 3.16 -5.72
C ALA A 93 -26.72 3.80 -5.29
N PRO A 94 -27.27 4.75 -6.07
CA PRO A 94 -28.52 5.38 -5.71
C PRO A 94 -29.59 4.32 -5.44
N ASP A 95 -30.35 4.49 -4.36
CA ASP A 95 -31.44 3.58 -3.97
C ASP A 95 -32.42 3.35 -5.12
N ALA A 96 -33.13 2.22 -5.11
CA ALA A 96 -34.15 1.91 -6.11
C ALA A 96 -35.25 2.99 -6.18
N ASP A 97 -35.45 3.70 -5.08
CA ASP A 97 -36.44 4.79 -4.95
C ASP A 97 -35.79 6.18 -5.10
N ASP A 98 -34.54 6.28 -5.62
CA ASP A 98 -33.92 7.57 -5.89
C ASP A 98 -34.73 8.34 -6.95
N PRO A 99 -35.33 9.47 -6.60
CA PRO A 99 -36.15 10.29 -7.53
C PRO A 99 -35.33 10.76 -8.75
N GLN A 100 -34.03 10.97 -8.59
CA GLN A 100 -33.13 11.40 -9.65
C GLN A 100 -32.92 10.29 -10.67
N LEU A 101 -32.65 9.06 -10.21
CA LEU A 101 -32.52 7.89 -11.08
C LEU A 101 -33.82 7.61 -11.84
N LYS A 102 -34.97 7.73 -11.18
CA LYS A 102 -36.29 7.54 -11.83
C LYS A 102 -36.51 8.59 -12.92
N ALA A 103 -36.22 9.86 -12.64
CA ALA A 103 -36.31 10.92 -13.64
C ALA A 103 -35.36 10.69 -14.83
N GLU A 104 -34.13 10.20 -14.58
CA GLU A 104 -33.18 9.84 -15.63
C GLU A 104 -33.72 8.74 -16.54
N ILE A 105 -34.26 7.66 -15.95
CA ILE A 105 -34.86 6.55 -16.67
C ILE A 105 -36.08 7.05 -17.51
N ASP A 106 -36.99 7.81 -16.92
CA ASP A 106 -38.15 8.33 -17.59
C ASP A 106 -37.79 9.20 -18.81
N LEU A 107 -36.77 10.06 -18.66
CA LEU A 107 -36.25 10.89 -19.76
C LEU A 107 -35.60 10.05 -20.87
N LEU A 108 -34.86 9.00 -20.54
CA LEU A 108 -34.25 8.13 -21.54
C LEU A 108 -35.28 7.26 -22.25
N VAL A 109 -36.31 6.79 -21.56
CA VAL A 109 -37.47 6.10 -22.18
C VAL A 109 -38.16 7.03 -23.16
N ALA A 110 -38.48 8.26 -22.76
CA ALA A 110 -39.11 9.25 -23.62
C ALA A 110 -38.27 9.65 -24.85
N SER A 111 -36.93 9.61 -24.71
CA SER A 111 -36.02 9.95 -25.81
C SER A 111 -35.93 8.90 -26.92
N GLY A 112 -36.26 7.64 -26.62
CA GLY A 112 -36.13 6.49 -27.51
C GLY A 112 -34.71 6.17 -27.96
N LEU A 113 -33.70 6.63 -27.20
CA LEU A 113 -32.28 6.52 -27.57
C LEU A 113 -31.59 5.24 -27.01
N PHE A 114 -32.27 4.45 -26.16
CA PHE A 114 -31.70 3.23 -25.59
C PHE A 114 -32.20 2.00 -26.33
N ASP A 115 -31.29 1.19 -26.86
CA ASP A 115 -31.58 -0.07 -27.56
C ASP A 115 -31.42 -1.24 -26.58
N ALA A 116 -32.53 -1.65 -25.96
CA ALA A 116 -32.53 -2.75 -24.98
C ALA A 116 -32.13 -4.10 -25.57
N PRO A 117 -32.60 -4.54 -26.75
CA PRO A 117 -32.13 -5.74 -27.42
C PRO A 117 -30.62 -5.73 -27.69
N TYR A 118 -30.09 -4.66 -28.26
CA TYR A 118 -28.66 -4.48 -28.50
C TYR A 118 -27.89 -4.53 -27.18
N TYR A 119 -28.37 -3.82 -26.15
CA TYR A 119 -27.70 -3.77 -24.87
C TYR A 119 -27.60 -5.15 -24.21
N LEU A 120 -28.69 -5.94 -24.18
CA LEU A 120 -28.68 -7.29 -23.62
C LEU A 120 -27.84 -8.26 -24.46
N GLN A 121 -27.84 -8.14 -25.77
CA GLN A 121 -27.02 -8.95 -26.66
C GLN A 121 -25.53 -8.70 -26.39
N ASN A 122 -25.15 -7.44 -26.11
CA ASN A 122 -23.77 -7.03 -25.87
C ASN A 122 -23.37 -7.08 -24.38
N ASN A 123 -24.27 -7.45 -23.48
CA ASN A 123 -24.02 -7.59 -22.05
C ASN A 123 -24.71 -8.86 -21.52
N PRO A 124 -24.16 -10.07 -21.84
CA PRO A 124 -24.77 -11.34 -21.45
C PRO A 124 -24.83 -11.54 -19.93
N ASP A 125 -23.99 -10.88 -19.16
CA ASP A 125 -24.05 -10.82 -17.70
C ASP A 125 -25.34 -10.17 -17.20
N VAL A 126 -25.80 -9.10 -17.85
CA VAL A 126 -27.07 -8.42 -17.55
C VAL A 126 -28.26 -9.28 -17.96
N ALA A 127 -28.17 -9.90 -19.14
CA ALA A 127 -29.19 -10.80 -19.65
C ALA A 127 -29.36 -12.04 -18.74
N ALA A 128 -28.28 -12.68 -18.33
CA ALA A 128 -28.27 -13.85 -17.45
C ALA A 128 -28.83 -13.52 -16.05
N ALA A 129 -28.59 -12.30 -15.57
CA ALA A 129 -29.10 -11.83 -14.27
C ALA A 129 -30.57 -11.42 -14.31
N GLY A 130 -31.23 -11.37 -15.48
CA GLY A 130 -32.62 -10.95 -15.64
C GLY A 130 -32.88 -9.49 -15.25
N LEU A 131 -31.86 -8.62 -15.30
CA LEU A 131 -31.95 -7.22 -14.91
C LEU A 131 -32.62 -6.39 -16.02
N ASP A 132 -33.39 -5.37 -15.62
CA ASP A 132 -33.83 -4.36 -16.55
C ASP A 132 -32.63 -3.65 -17.20
N PRO A 133 -32.44 -3.71 -18.52
CA PRO A 133 -31.27 -3.22 -19.21
C PRO A 133 -31.05 -1.71 -19.07
N LEU A 134 -32.14 -0.91 -19.06
CA LEU A 134 -32.07 0.54 -18.94
C LEU A 134 -31.75 0.95 -17.52
N VAL A 135 -32.36 0.32 -16.52
CA VAL A 135 -32.03 0.55 -15.10
C VAL A 135 -30.57 0.19 -14.84
N HIS A 136 -30.11 -0.95 -15.34
CA HIS A 136 -28.70 -1.35 -15.22
C HIS A 136 -27.77 -0.34 -15.91
N PHE A 137 -28.12 0.13 -17.12
CA PHE A 137 -27.31 1.13 -17.84
C PHE A 137 -27.21 2.43 -17.05
N CYS A 138 -28.30 2.98 -16.54
CA CYS A 138 -28.34 4.23 -15.79
C CYS A 138 -27.55 4.13 -14.47
N ARG A 139 -27.59 2.99 -13.79
CA ARG A 139 -26.86 2.79 -12.52
C ARG A 139 -25.37 2.51 -12.71
N TYR A 140 -25.05 1.63 -13.65
CA TYR A 140 -23.71 1.05 -13.75
C TYR A 140 -23.13 1.09 -15.16
N GLY A 141 -23.95 0.88 -16.18
CA GLY A 141 -23.53 0.60 -17.53
C GLY A 141 -22.70 1.72 -18.16
N TRP A 142 -23.16 2.96 -18.06
CA TRP A 142 -22.43 4.08 -18.63
C TRP A 142 -21.11 4.35 -17.92
N ARG A 143 -21.02 4.13 -16.60
CA ARG A 143 -19.79 4.22 -15.83
C ARG A 143 -18.81 3.11 -16.21
N GLY A 144 -19.31 1.94 -16.58
CA GLY A 144 -18.56 0.82 -17.14
C GLY A 144 -18.28 0.95 -18.64
N LEU A 145 -18.60 2.10 -19.27
CA LEU A 145 -18.42 2.40 -20.69
C LEU A 145 -19.19 1.45 -21.62
N ARG A 146 -20.28 0.83 -21.14
CA ARG A 146 -21.13 -0.07 -21.94
C ARG A 146 -21.94 0.74 -22.93
N LYS A 147 -21.94 0.31 -24.21
CA LYS A 147 -22.67 1.02 -25.27
C LYS A 147 -24.19 0.83 -25.12
N PRO A 148 -24.99 1.91 -25.09
CA PRO A 148 -26.44 1.83 -25.00
C PRO A 148 -27.11 1.51 -26.35
N MET A 149 -26.44 1.74 -27.47
CA MET A 149 -26.83 1.49 -28.85
C MET A 149 -25.57 1.48 -29.75
N PRO A 150 -25.63 0.93 -30.99
CA PRO A 150 -24.45 0.82 -31.87
C PRO A 150 -23.75 2.14 -32.16
N GLU A 151 -24.52 3.21 -32.36
CA GLU A 151 -24.02 4.52 -32.79
C GLU A 151 -23.52 5.39 -31.65
N PHE A 152 -23.58 4.94 -30.40
CA PHE A 152 -23.18 5.74 -29.23
C PHE A 152 -21.97 5.16 -28.53
N ASP A 153 -20.81 5.83 -28.69
CA ASP A 153 -19.61 5.53 -27.93
C ASP A 153 -19.60 6.39 -26.65
N VAL A 154 -19.88 5.74 -25.51
CA VAL A 154 -20.02 6.41 -24.21
C VAL A 154 -18.75 7.17 -23.84
N TRP A 155 -17.56 6.54 -23.96
CA TRP A 155 -16.31 7.17 -23.58
C TRP A 155 -15.92 8.28 -24.55
N TRP A 156 -16.11 8.08 -25.84
CA TRP A 156 -15.81 9.12 -26.82
C TRP A 156 -16.70 10.35 -26.60
N TYR A 157 -18.01 10.15 -26.41
CA TYR A 157 -18.96 11.24 -26.16
C TYR A 157 -18.63 11.97 -24.86
N TRP A 158 -18.37 11.22 -23.78
CA TRP A 158 -18.01 11.76 -22.46
C TRP A 158 -16.73 12.62 -22.55
N SER A 159 -15.66 12.09 -23.13
CA SER A 159 -14.39 12.79 -23.24
C SER A 159 -14.39 13.93 -24.26
N SER A 160 -15.37 13.99 -25.18
CA SER A 160 -15.46 15.03 -26.21
C SER A 160 -16.38 16.18 -25.84
N HIS A 161 -17.41 15.93 -25.03
CA HIS A 161 -18.48 16.90 -24.77
C HIS A 161 -18.76 17.16 -23.29
N LEU A 162 -18.17 16.39 -22.38
CA LEU A 162 -18.33 16.50 -20.93
C LEU A 162 -16.95 16.57 -20.25
N ASP A 163 -16.95 16.84 -18.94
CA ASP A 163 -15.74 16.72 -18.12
C ASP A 163 -15.42 15.23 -17.86
N PRO A 164 -14.34 14.69 -18.46
CA PRO A 164 -14.02 13.26 -18.32
C PRO A 164 -13.53 12.88 -16.92
N SER A 165 -13.13 13.83 -16.10
CA SER A 165 -12.70 13.61 -14.70
C SER A 165 -13.88 13.45 -13.74
N ARG A 166 -15.11 13.82 -14.17
CA ARG A 166 -16.31 13.85 -13.31
C ARG A 166 -17.39 12.91 -13.80
N GLU A 167 -18.01 12.18 -12.89
CA GLU A 167 -19.20 11.37 -13.12
C GLU A 167 -20.48 12.17 -12.82
N ALA A 168 -20.57 13.41 -13.32
CA ALA A 168 -21.65 14.34 -12.97
C ALA A 168 -22.96 14.06 -13.68
N ILE A 169 -22.93 13.57 -14.92
CA ILE A 169 -24.11 13.28 -15.73
C ILE A 169 -23.87 12.07 -16.64
N ASN A 170 -24.91 11.24 -16.81
CA ASN A 170 -24.91 10.16 -17.79
C ASN A 170 -24.76 10.72 -19.22
N PRO A 171 -23.72 10.28 -19.97
CA PRO A 171 -23.47 10.78 -21.33
C PRO A 171 -24.66 10.64 -22.31
N LEU A 172 -25.41 9.54 -22.20
CA LEU A 172 -26.60 9.34 -23.04
C LEU A 172 -27.73 10.32 -22.65
N LEU A 173 -27.90 10.57 -21.36
CA LEU A 173 -28.89 11.58 -20.90
C LEU A 173 -28.49 12.99 -21.36
N HIS A 174 -27.22 13.36 -21.25
CA HIS A 174 -26.74 14.65 -21.77
C HIS A 174 -26.97 14.76 -23.28
N TYR A 175 -26.71 13.69 -24.03
CA TYR A 175 -27.00 13.66 -25.45
C TYR A 175 -28.51 13.84 -25.74
N ALA A 176 -29.36 13.15 -24.99
CA ALA A 176 -30.83 13.29 -25.12
C ALA A 176 -31.31 14.74 -24.88
N LEU A 177 -30.77 15.39 -23.85
CA LEU A 177 -31.22 16.70 -23.40
C LEU A 177 -30.61 17.86 -24.21
N VAL A 178 -29.35 17.71 -24.61
CA VAL A 178 -28.56 18.81 -25.19
C VAL A 178 -27.93 18.41 -26.52
N GLY A 179 -27.17 17.31 -26.54
CA GLY A 179 -26.28 16.99 -27.65
C GLY A 179 -27.01 16.72 -28.96
N LYS A 180 -28.19 16.06 -28.91
CA LYS A 180 -28.99 15.76 -30.09
C LYS A 180 -29.48 17.05 -30.79
N ALA A 181 -29.96 18.00 -30.00
CA ALA A 181 -30.39 19.31 -30.53
C ALA A 181 -29.25 20.16 -31.05
N ALA A 182 -28.08 20.05 -30.39
CA ALA A 182 -26.84 20.75 -30.79
C ALA A 182 -26.10 20.07 -31.95
N GLY A 183 -26.56 18.92 -32.43
CA GLY A 183 -25.90 18.17 -33.51
C GLY A 183 -24.55 17.54 -33.10
N TYR A 184 -24.38 17.23 -31.84
CA TYR A 184 -23.11 16.62 -31.38
C TYR A 184 -22.99 15.20 -31.95
N PRO A 185 -21.80 14.84 -32.51
CA PRO A 185 -21.58 13.45 -32.91
C PRO A 185 -21.54 12.54 -31.68
N THR A 186 -21.97 11.30 -31.86
CA THR A 186 -22.07 10.29 -30.81
C THR A 186 -20.92 9.29 -30.81
N ARG A 187 -20.13 9.30 -31.87
CA ARG A 187 -18.94 8.46 -32.07
C ARG A 187 -17.91 9.18 -32.94
N PRO A 188 -16.61 8.78 -32.90
CA PRO A 188 -15.61 9.38 -33.76
C PRO A 188 -15.84 9.04 -35.24
N GLU A 189 -15.48 9.97 -36.14
CA GLU A 189 -15.43 9.65 -37.55
C GLU A 189 -14.34 8.60 -37.83
N PRO A 190 -14.65 7.58 -38.66
CA PRO A 190 -13.63 6.62 -39.07
C PRO A 190 -12.45 7.29 -39.77
N TYR A 191 -11.24 6.86 -39.42
CA TYR A 191 -10.03 7.15 -40.16
C TYR A 191 -9.80 5.97 -41.11
N ARG A 192 -9.57 6.20 -42.40
CA ARG A 192 -9.35 5.17 -43.40
C ARG A 192 -7.99 5.37 -44.07
N PRO A 193 -6.87 4.93 -43.46
CA PRO A 193 -5.60 4.81 -44.16
C PRO A 193 -5.69 3.59 -45.08
N GLY A 194 -5.21 3.71 -46.29
CA GLY A 194 -5.27 2.59 -47.25
C GLY A 194 -4.48 1.35 -46.78
N SER A 195 -3.30 1.53 -46.13
CA SER A 195 -2.35 0.42 -45.84
C SER A 195 -1.59 0.58 -44.51
N GLY A 196 -1.98 1.49 -43.65
CA GLY A 196 -1.21 1.85 -42.45
C GLY A 196 0.06 2.69 -42.79
N HIS A 197 0.63 3.31 -41.78
CA HIS A 197 1.86 4.10 -41.91
C HIS A 197 3.08 3.17 -41.99
N ALA A 198 3.87 3.26 -43.06
CA ALA A 198 5.10 2.50 -43.24
C ALA A 198 6.31 3.44 -43.31
N TYR A 199 7.41 3.03 -42.73
CA TYR A 199 8.69 3.73 -42.90
C TYR A 199 9.42 3.23 -44.17
N ALA A 200 10.15 4.08 -44.81
CA ALA A 200 11.01 3.68 -45.92
C ALA A 200 12.14 2.74 -45.39
N ALA A 201 12.54 1.78 -46.21
CA ALA A 201 13.62 0.89 -45.83
C ALA A 201 14.91 1.66 -45.50
N GLY A 202 15.44 1.43 -44.28
CA GLY A 202 16.63 2.14 -43.77
C GLY A 202 16.40 3.57 -43.30
N ALA A 203 15.15 4.03 -43.18
CA ALA A 203 14.84 5.33 -42.61
C ALA A 203 15.25 5.41 -41.13
N SER A 204 15.81 6.54 -40.73
CA SER A 204 16.05 6.87 -39.33
C SER A 204 14.75 7.38 -38.72
N VAL A 205 14.13 6.59 -37.86
CA VAL A 205 12.89 6.98 -37.19
C VAL A 205 13.20 7.78 -35.93
N ARG A 206 12.73 9.04 -35.89
CA ARG A 206 12.91 9.91 -34.73
C ARG A 206 11.79 9.62 -33.69
N ARG A 207 12.19 9.15 -32.53
CA ARG A 207 11.26 8.75 -31.46
C ARG A 207 11.34 9.67 -30.26
N ILE A 208 10.19 9.91 -29.65
CA ILE A 208 10.06 10.50 -28.31
C ILE A 208 9.43 9.49 -27.39
N CYS A 209 9.97 9.33 -26.17
CA CYS A 209 9.40 8.46 -25.14
C CYS A 209 8.95 9.29 -23.94
N LEU A 210 7.69 9.16 -23.56
CA LEU A 210 7.14 9.64 -22.29
C LEU A 210 7.14 8.46 -21.32
N PHE A 211 8.03 8.50 -20.33
CA PHE A 211 8.21 7.42 -19.37
C PHE A 211 7.55 7.75 -18.05
N ALA A 212 6.60 6.91 -17.63
CA ALA A 212 5.91 7.03 -16.34
C ALA A 212 6.61 6.17 -15.28
N GLY A 213 7.02 6.79 -14.18
CA GLY A 213 7.63 6.12 -13.04
C GLY A 213 6.77 6.20 -11.78
N TYR A 214 7.01 5.27 -10.87
CA TYR A 214 6.44 5.28 -9.51
C TYR A 214 7.34 4.52 -8.55
N ASP A 215 7.67 5.15 -7.43
CA ASP A 215 8.36 4.48 -6.34
C ASP A 215 7.80 4.94 -4.98
N ALA A 216 7.41 3.96 -4.13
CA ALA A 216 6.83 4.26 -2.83
C ALA A 216 7.84 4.89 -1.86
N ASP A 217 9.12 4.59 -2.03
CA ASP A 217 10.21 5.09 -1.20
C ASP A 217 10.85 6.37 -1.78
N GLY A 218 10.40 6.80 -2.97
CA GLY A 218 10.93 7.98 -3.67
C GLY A 218 12.35 7.81 -4.17
N VAL A 219 12.70 6.63 -4.65
CA VAL A 219 14.03 6.27 -5.14
C VAL A 219 13.96 5.96 -6.64
N VAL A 220 14.96 6.37 -7.40
CA VAL A 220 15.18 5.89 -8.76
C VAL A 220 15.98 4.60 -8.71
N ASP A 221 15.30 3.48 -8.97
CA ASP A 221 15.89 2.14 -8.89
C ASP A 221 16.78 1.82 -10.10
N ASP A 222 17.80 0.97 -9.89
CA ASP A 222 18.73 0.54 -10.95
C ASP A 222 17.99 -0.09 -12.15
N CYS A 223 16.88 -0.79 -11.92
CA CYS A 223 16.04 -1.35 -12.99
C CYS A 223 15.43 -0.27 -13.87
N VAL A 224 15.01 0.85 -13.30
CA VAL A 224 14.48 2.02 -14.03
C VAL A 224 15.60 2.68 -14.81
N ILE A 225 16.78 2.88 -14.19
CA ILE A 225 17.95 3.46 -14.85
C ILE A 225 18.34 2.62 -16.08
N ALA A 226 18.44 1.30 -15.93
CA ALA A 226 18.78 0.39 -17.03
C ALA A 226 17.74 0.44 -18.17
N PHE A 227 16.47 0.53 -17.86
CA PHE A 227 15.41 0.60 -18.87
C PHE A 227 15.42 1.95 -19.60
N VAL A 228 15.52 3.07 -18.87
CA VAL A 228 15.59 4.41 -19.44
C VAL A 228 16.88 4.57 -20.27
N HIS A 229 18.02 4.04 -19.82
CA HIS A 229 19.27 4.01 -20.59
C HIS A 229 19.10 3.28 -21.92
N GLU A 230 18.52 2.06 -21.91
CA GLU A 230 18.30 1.34 -23.17
C GLU A 230 17.35 2.09 -24.12
N LEU A 231 16.26 2.69 -23.58
CA LEU A 231 15.34 3.50 -24.37
C LEU A 231 16.02 4.74 -24.98
N SER A 232 16.95 5.37 -24.27
CA SER A 232 17.67 6.57 -24.75
C SER A 232 18.53 6.31 -26.01
N ARG A 233 18.83 5.04 -26.31
CA ARG A 233 19.51 4.66 -27.58
C ARG A 233 18.60 4.81 -28.81
N PHE A 234 17.28 4.85 -28.60
CA PHE A 234 16.28 4.83 -29.67
C PHE A 234 15.34 6.03 -29.67
N ALA A 235 15.22 6.75 -28.54
CA ALA A 235 14.26 7.83 -28.36
C ALA A 235 14.80 8.93 -27.45
N ASP A 236 14.29 10.15 -27.65
CA ASP A 236 14.43 11.23 -26.67
C ASP A 236 13.48 10.96 -25.50
N VAL A 237 14.01 10.63 -24.32
CA VAL A 237 13.22 10.20 -23.16
C VAL A 237 12.91 11.39 -22.24
N TYR A 238 11.65 11.52 -21.86
CA TYR A 238 11.14 12.42 -20.82
C TYR A 238 10.50 11.59 -19.71
N TYR A 239 10.87 11.85 -18.47
CA TYR A 239 10.47 11.03 -17.31
C TYR A 239 9.62 11.83 -16.32
N LEU A 240 8.51 11.24 -15.84
CA LEU A 240 7.72 11.80 -14.74
C LEU A 240 7.30 10.67 -13.79
N ALA A 241 7.62 10.83 -12.48
CA ALA A 241 7.18 9.93 -11.43
C ALA A 241 5.97 10.49 -10.66
N ASP A 242 4.94 9.65 -10.44
CA ASP A 242 3.78 9.94 -9.58
C ASP A 242 4.09 9.69 -8.10
N CYS A 243 5.17 10.28 -7.60
CA CYS A 243 5.59 10.18 -6.20
C CYS A 243 6.42 11.38 -5.76
N VAL A 244 6.63 11.52 -4.47
CA VAL A 244 7.63 12.46 -3.94
C VAL A 244 9.00 11.76 -4.00
N MET A 245 9.92 12.27 -4.79
CA MET A 245 11.25 11.73 -4.95
C MET A 245 12.20 12.28 -3.88
N GLN A 246 13.16 11.46 -3.42
CA GLN A 246 14.24 11.91 -2.55
C GLN A 246 15.19 12.84 -3.30
N ASP A 247 15.88 13.72 -2.55
CA ASP A 247 16.83 14.66 -3.13
C ASP A 247 17.97 13.92 -3.83
N GLY A 248 18.30 14.37 -5.04
CA GLY A 248 19.37 13.81 -5.86
C GLY A 248 19.00 12.56 -6.66
N GLU A 249 17.85 11.93 -6.40
CA GLU A 249 17.48 10.67 -7.10
C GLU A 249 17.25 10.88 -8.61
N LEU A 250 16.60 11.98 -8.99
CA LEU A 250 16.38 12.29 -10.40
C LEU A 250 17.68 12.56 -11.18
N GLU A 251 18.76 12.97 -10.49
CA GLU A 251 20.06 13.19 -11.12
C GLU A 251 20.62 11.93 -11.80
N LYS A 252 20.26 10.74 -11.29
CA LYS A 252 20.65 9.43 -11.86
C LYS A 252 20.11 9.23 -13.28
N LEU A 253 18.97 9.88 -13.62
CA LEU A 253 18.35 9.79 -14.94
C LEU A 253 18.80 10.86 -15.93
N ARG A 254 19.40 11.96 -15.46
CA ARG A 254 19.82 13.08 -16.33
C ARG A 254 20.70 12.68 -17.50
N PRO A 255 21.66 11.72 -17.39
CA PRO A 255 22.47 11.31 -18.54
C PRO A 255 21.66 10.67 -19.67
N PHE A 256 20.46 10.17 -19.41
CA PHE A 256 19.65 9.33 -20.30
C PHE A 256 18.32 9.99 -20.69
N THR A 257 17.99 11.15 -20.11
CA THR A 257 16.71 11.84 -20.33
C THR A 257 16.93 13.28 -20.83
N ARG A 258 15.99 13.81 -21.60
CA ARG A 258 15.95 15.23 -21.95
C ARG A 258 15.52 16.09 -20.77
N ALA A 259 14.58 15.58 -19.95
CA ALA A 259 14.18 16.16 -18.68
C ALA A 259 13.48 15.11 -17.81
N CYS A 260 13.46 15.35 -16.48
CA CYS A 260 12.82 14.47 -15.52
C CYS A 260 12.16 15.28 -14.39
N TRP A 261 11.00 14.82 -13.95
CA TRP A 261 10.18 15.43 -12.89
C TRP A 261 9.63 14.37 -11.95
N ALA A 262 9.25 14.78 -10.75
CA ALA A 262 8.55 13.94 -9.80
C ALA A 262 7.62 14.78 -8.93
N TYR A 263 6.35 14.45 -8.91
CA TYR A 263 5.34 15.01 -8.01
C TYR A 263 4.10 14.10 -8.01
N ARG A 264 3.32 14.14 -6.94
CA ARG A 264 2.08 13.36 -6.86
C ARG A 264 0.96 14.03 -7.62
N HIS A 265 0.41 13.34 -8.61
CA HIS A 265 -0.81 13.73 -9.32
C HIS A 265 -1.95 12.70 -9.13
N GLY A 266 -1.66 11.48 -8.65
CA GLY A 266 -2.66 10.48 -8.26
C GLY A 266 -3.44 9.84 -9.42
N ALA A 267 -2.97 10.00 -10.67
CA ALA A 267 -3.63 9.47 -11.87
C ALA A 267 -2.84 8.34 -12.56
N TYR A 268 -1.92 7.71 -11.82
CA TYR A 268 -1.09 6.58 -12.26
C TYR A 268 -0.25 6.93 -13.50
N ASP A 269 0.19 5.91 -14.25
CA ASP A 269 1.01 6.03 -15.46
C ASP A 269 0.35 6.90 -16.56
N PHE A 270 -0.95 6.75 -16.79
CA PHE A 270 -1.68 7.60 -17.75
C PHE A 270 -1.66 9.08 -17.34
N GLY A 271 -1.70 9.38 -16.05
CA GLY A 271 -1.55 10.75 -15.54
C GLY A 271 -0.18 11.34 -15.81
N SER A 272 0.89 10.55 -15.63
CA SER A 272 2.24 10.97 -15.97
C SER A 272 2.40 11.25 -17.47
N TRP A 273 1.87 10.38 -18.33
CA TRP A 273 1.91 10.61 -19.79
C TRP A 273 1.10 11.83 -20.21
N SER A 274 -0.07 12.04 -19.63
CA SER A 274 -0.90 13.23 -19.87
C SER A 274 -0.16 14.50 -19.50
N ALA A 275 0.39 14.57 -18.29
CA ALA A 275 1.13 15.74 -17.82
C ALA A 275 2.40 15.99 -18.66
N LEU A 276 3.14 14.93 -19.03
CA LEU A 276 4.29 15.06 -19.92
C LEU A 276 3.88 15.61 -21.29
N ALA A 277 2.83 15.05 -21.92
CA ALA A 277 2.40 15.45 -23.26
C ALA A 277 1.83 16.87 -23.30
N ARG A 278 1.06 17.26 -22.28
CA ARG A 278 0.33 18.53 -22.22
C ARG A 278 1.15 19.66 -21.63
N ASP A 279 1.75 19.43 -20.44
CA ASP A 279 2.25 20.50 -19.59
C ASP A 279 3.79 20.68 -19.67
N HIS A 280 4.55 19.58 -19.82
CA HIS A 280 6.01 19.61 -19.74
C HIS A 280 6.69 19.64 -21.11
N VAL A 281 6.28 18.76 -22.02
CA VAL A 281 6.86 18.63 -23.37
C VAL A 281 6.09 19.47 -24.40
N GLY A 282 4.77 19.35 -24.34
CA GLY A 282 3.82 20.00 -25.25
C GLY A 282 3.64 19.26 -26.58
N TRP A 283 2.40 19.21 -27.06
CA TRP A 283 2.05 18.53 -28.32
C TRP A 283 2.75 19.08 -29.56
N SER A 284 3.18 20.36 -29.53
CA SER A 284 3.96 20.94 -30.61
C SER A 284 5.34 20.26 -30.77
N THR A 285 5.95 19.89 -29.63
CA THR A 285 7.22 19.17 -29.63
C THR A 285 7.01 17.70 -30.00
N VAL A 286 6.03 17.02 -29.36
CA VAL A 286 5.70 15.62 -29.68
C VAL A 286 5.39 15.45 -31.18
N GLY A 287 4.66 16.39 -31.78
CA GLY A 287 4.31 16.36 -33.20
C GLY A 287 5.47 16.46 -34.19
N GLN A 288 6.69 16.81 -33.75
CA GLN A 288 7.89 16.84 -34.56
C GLN A 288 8.53 15.47 -34.75
N TYR A 289 8.19 14.48 -33.91
CA TYR A 289 8.73 13.15 -33.99
C TYR A 289 7.89 12.25 -34.91
N ASP A 290 8.47 11.15 -35.36
CA ASP A 290 7.84 10.19 -36.26
C ASP A 290 7.05 9.16 -35.46
N GLU A 291 7.49 8.87 -34.20
CA GLU A 291 6.85 7.91 -33.29
C GLU A 291 6.90 8.41 -31.84
N LEU A 292 5.77 8.32 -31.14
CA LEU A 292 5.60 8.57 -29.71
C LEU A 292 5.53 7.24 -28.97
N ILE A 293 6.41 7.04 -27.99
CA ILE A 293 6.40 5.87 -27.09
C ILE A 293 5.84 6.28 -25.74
N LEU A 294 4.88 5.50 -25.22
CA LEU A 294 4.44 5.53 -23.83
C LEU A 294 4.96 4.28 -23.14
N ALA A 295 5.79 4.43 -22.11
CA ALA A 295 6.37 3.32 -21.36
C ALA A 295 6.28 3.58 -19.86
N ASN A 296 6.35 2.51 -19.04
CA ASN A 296 6.33 2.61 -17.58
C ASN A 296 7.23 1.56 -16.91
N ASP A 297 7.44 1.68 -15.60
CA ASP A 297 8.32 0.85 -14.79
C ASP A 297 7.67 -0.45 -14.26
N SER A 298 6.50 -0.82 -14.75
CA SER A 298 5.79 -2.03 -14.28
C SER A 298 6.39 -3.35 -14.76
N SER A 299 7.40 -3.30 -15.62
CA SER A 299 8.11 -4.45 -16.19
C SER A 299 9.63 -4.25 -16.14
N TYR A 300 10.34 -5.34 -15.89
CA TYR A 300 11.79 -5.37 -15.92
C TYR A 300 12.30 -5.62 -17.33
N LEU A 301 13.34 -4.91 -17.76
CA LEU A 301 14.01 -5.13 -19.02
C LEU A 301 14.97 -6.33 -18.90
N LEU A 302 14.86 -7.31 -19.81
CA LEU A 302 15.71 -8.52 -19.84
C LEU A 302 16.78 -8.48 -20.92
N ARG A 303 16.54 -7.77 -22.03
CA ARG A 303 17.41 -7.72 -23.21
C ARG A 303 17.26 -6.41 -23.97
N GLU A 304 18.19 -6.16 -24.90
CA GLU A 304 18.17 -4.99 -25.77
C GLU A 304 16.86 -4.90 -26.58
N LEU A 305 16.41 -3.65 -26.81
CA LEU A 305 15.18 -3.32 -27.55
C LEU A 305 15.40 -3.22 -29.07
N GLY A 306 16.65 -3.21 -29.55
CA GLY A 306 16.98 -3.09 -30.97
C GLY A 306 16.23 -4.06 -31.88
N PRO A 307 16.21 -5.38 -31.58
CA PRO A 307 15.46 -6.36 -32.39
C PRO A 307 13.95 -6.07 -32.43
N MET A 308 13.37 -5.57 -31.34
CA MET A 308 11.95 -5.19 -31.27
C MET A 308 11.66 -4.01 -32.20
N PHE A 309 12.44 -2.93 -32.11
CA PHE A 309 12.27 -1.77 -32.97
C PHE A 309 12.51 -2.11 -34.45
N ALA A 310 13.55 -2.88 -34.76
CA ALA A 310 13.83 -3.30 -36.14
C ALA A 310 12.67 -4.09 -36.76
N LYS A 311 12.05 -5.01 -35.98
CA LYS A 311 10.88 -5.77 -36.42
C LYS A 311 9.68 -4.84 -36.69
N MET A 312 9.40 -3.90 -35.77
CA MET A 312 8.21 -3.04 -35.87
C MET A 312 8.39 -1.96 -36.95
N ASP A 313 9.61 -1.44 -37.16
CA ASP A 313 9.91 -0.48 -38.22
C ASP A 313 9.67 -1.04 -39.64
N ALA A 314 9.87 -2.35 -39.80
CA ALA A 314 9.62 -3.04 -41.07
C ALA A 314 8.12 -3.27 -41.36
N ARG A 315 7.23 -3.00 -40.40
CA ARG A 315 5.79 -3.23 -40.52
C ARG A 315 5.01 -1.97 -40.81
N ALA A 316 3.98 -2.08 -41.62
CA ALA A 316 3.02 -1.01 -41.88
C ALA A 316 1.91 -1.06 -40.82
N CYS A 317 1.91 -0.08 -39.92
CA CYS A 317 0.84 0.12 -38.89
C CYS A 317 0.79 1.60 -38.47
N ASP A 318 -0.28 2.03 -37.85
CA ASP A 318 -0.41 3.40 -37.32
C ASP A 318 -0.01 3.48 -35.83
N TRP A 319 -0.13 2.37 -35.13
CA TRP A 319 0.29 2.22 -33.75
C TRP A 319 0.59 0.75 -33.43
N TRP A 320 1.37 0.52 -32.38
CA TRP A 320 1.73 -0.81 -31.97
C TRP A 320 2.06 -0.89 -30.47
N GLY A 321 2.02 -2.09 -29.94
CA GLY A 321 2.52 -2.41 -28.61
C GLY A 321 3.24 -3.75 -28.58
N VAL A 322 3.71 -4.17 -27.42
CA VAL A 322 4.51 -5.39 -27.35
C VAL A 322 3.62 -6.62 -27.44
N GLN A 323 2.43 -6.60 -26.83
CA GLN A 323 1.53 -7.75 -26.76
C GLN A 323 0.08 -7.29 -26.60
N ALA A 324 -0.84 -7.92 -27.31
CA ALA A 324 -2.28 -7.77 -27.12
C ALA A 324 -2.85 -8.91 -26.27
N THR A 325 -3.95 -8.63 -25.59
CA THR A 325 -4.62 -9.58 -24.72
C THR A 325 -6.14 -9.45 -24.79
N LYS A 326 -6.83 -10.55 -24.53
CA LYS A 326 -8.27 -10.65 -24.39
C LYS A 326 -8.63 -11.68 -23.33
N GLY A 327 -9.72 -11.47 -22.59
CA GLY A 327 -10.26 -12.51 -21.72
C GLY A 327 -9.63 -12.58 -20.34
N LEU A 328 -9.50 -11.43 -19.67
CA LEU A 328 -9.12 -11.34 -18.26
C LEU A 328 -9.85 -12.36 -17.39
N ALA A 329 -11.17 -12.45 -17.57
CA ALA A 329 -12.02 -13.35 -16.82
C ALA A 329 -11.76 -14.84 -17.12
N ARG A 330 -11.25 -15.17 -18.29
CA ARG A 330 -10.99 -16.55 -18.74
C ARG A 330 -9.55 -17.00 -18.53
N THR A 331 -8.66 -16.16 -18.05
CA THR A 331 -7.23 -16.47 -17.92
C THR A 331 -6.99 -17.66 -17.00
N ARG A 332 -7.72 -17.78 -15.89
CA ARG A 332 -7.60 -18.91 -14.97
C ARG A 332 -8.04 -20.23 -15.62
N GLU A 333 -9.18 -20.22 -16.31
CA GLU A 333 -9.67 -21.39 -17.06
C GLU A 333 -8.67 -21.82 -18.12
N ALA A 334 -8.16 -20.90 -18.92
CA ALA A 334 -7.16 -21.19 -19.94
C ALA A 334 -5.83 -21.72 -19.35
N ALA A 335 -5.39 -21.17 -18.23
CA ALA A 335 -4.17 -21.63 -17.55
C ALA A 335 -4.33 -23.04 -16.94
N SER A 336 -5.55 -23.41 -16.47
CA SER A 336 -5.84 -24.73 -15.89
C SER A 336 -6.15 -25.81 -16.94
N ASN A 337 -6.78 -25.44 -18.06
CA ASN A 337 -7.23 -26.38 -19.10
C ASN A 337 -6.20 -26.58 -20.23
N GLY A 338 -4.98 -26.08 -20.06
CA GLY A 338 -3.95 -26.14 -21.06
C GLY A 338 -4.03 -24.99 -22.08
N PHE A 339 -3.04 -24.96 -22.95
CA PHE A 339 -2.89 -23.94 -23.97
C PHE A 339 -3.94 -24.12 -25.07
N ARG A 340 -4.65 -23.06 -25.43
CA ARG A 340 -5.40 -22.96 -26.67
C ARG A 340 -4.53 -22.28 -27.70
N ASP A 341 -4.53 -22.77 -28.94
CA ASP A 341 -3.71 -22.21 -30.00
C ASP A 341 -3.87 -20.70 -30.12
N PRO A 342 -2.76 -19.95 -30.10
CA PRO A 342 -2.81 -18.51 -30.24
C PRO A 342 -3.30 -18.14 -31.65
N ILE A 343 -4.12 -17.10 -31.73
CA ILE A 343 -4.68 -16.60 -32.98
C ILE A 343 -3.65 -15.67 -33.63
N PRO A 344 -3.24 -15.90 -34.90
CA PRO A 344 -2.34 -15.00 -35.61
C PRO A 344 -2.87 -13.54 -35.63
N MET A 345 -1.99 -12.57 -35.40
CA MET A 345 -2.41 -11.15 -35.29
C MET A 345 -3.02 -10.62 -36.58
N GLU A 346 -2.66 -11.19 -37.75
CA GLU A 346 -3.26 -10.83 -39.02
C GLU A 346 -4.75 -11.23 -39.09
N GLU A 347 -5.09 -12.41 -38.56
CA GLU A 347 -6.47 -12.86 -38.44
C GLU A 347 -7.25 -12.03 -37.45
N VAL A 348 -6.63 -11.69 -36.30
CA VAL A 348 -7.23 -10.80 -35.29
C VAL A 348 -7.58 -9.43 -35.91
N ARG A 349 -6.68 -8.84 -36.68
CA ARG A 349 -6.91 -7.54 -37.32
C ARG A 349 -8.06 -7.58 -38.33
N SER A 350 -8.11 -8.61 -39.17
CA SER A 350 -9.17 -8.74 -40.16
C SER A 350 -10.54 -9.00 -39.52
N SER A 351 -10.60 -9.87 -38.53
CA SER A 351 -11.85 -10.20 -37.84
C SER A 351 -12.32 -9.10 -36.88
N LEU A 352 -11.38 -8.40 -36.20
CA LEU A 352 -11.71 -7.34 -35.26
C LEU A 352 -12.24 -6.09 -35.95
N VAL A 353 -11.66 -5.68 -37.07
CA VAL A 353 -12.09 -4.45 -37.77
C VAL A 353 -13.49 -4.62 -38.33
N ASP A 354 -13.84 -5.83 -38.84
CA ASP A 354 -15.17 -6.09 -39.41
C ASP A 354 -16.23 -6.50 -38.36
N ALA A 355 -15.82 -7.10 -37.26
CA ALA A 355 -16.71 -7.62 -36.22
C ALA A 355 -16.73 -6.80 -34.93
N TYR A 356 -15.94 -5.74 -34.84
CA TYR A 356 -15.73 -4.94 -33.61
C TYR A 356 -17.04 -4.41 -33.00
N GLU A 357 -18.02 -4.07 -33.80
CA GLU A 357 -19.35 -3.63 -33.34
C GLU A 357 -20.25 -4.80 -32.90
N ARG A 358 -19.90 -6.04 -33.25
CA ARG A 358 -20.69 -7.25 -33.02
C ARG A 358 -20.08 -8.22 -32.02
N ASP A 359 -18.81 -8.06 -31.64
CA ASP A 359 -18.14 -8.98 -30.73
C ASP A 359 -17.91 -8.30 -29.36
N TYR A 360 -18.10 -9.10 -28.30
CA TYR A 360 -17.81 -8.77 -26.90
C TYR A 360 -16.32 -8.67 -26.62
N LEU A 361 -15.56 -8.02 -27.45
CA LEU A 361 -14.13 -7.74 -27.27
C LEU A 361 -13.89 -6.60 -26.27
N TYR A 362 -14.76 -6.46 -25.36
CA TYR A 362 -14.85 -5.44 -24.36
C TYR A 362 -13.59 -5.29 -23.48
N ASP A 363 -12.87 -6.40 -23.27
CA ASP A 363 -11.62 -6.45 -22.55
C ASP A 363 -10.39 -6.59 -23.47
N PHE A 364 -10.58 -6.58 -24.81
CA PHE A 364 -9.44 -6.58 -25.72
C PHE A 364 -8.66 -5.27 -25.62
N HIS A 365 -7.37 -5.38 -25.42
CA HIS A 365 -6.47 -4.23 -25.44
C HIS A 365 -5.03 -4.62 -25.75
N VAL A 366 -4.25 -3.64 -26.18
CA VAL A 366 -2.80 -3.74 -26.26
C VAL A 366 -2.22 -3.22 -24.97
N GLY A 367 -1.34 -4.00 -24.33
CA GLY A 367 -0.84 -3.72 -22.99
C GLY A 367 -0.16 -2.34 -22.88
N SER A 368 -0.61 -1.53 -21.94
CA SER A 368 -0.17 -0.13 -21.79
C SER A 368 1.24 0.06 -21.26
N TYR A 369 1.90 -1.01 -20.77
CA TYR A 369 3.26 -0.89 -20.26
C TYR A 369 4.31 -0.51 -21.31
N PHE A 370 3.98 -0.66 -22.63
CA PHE A 370 4.78 -0.18 -23.76
C PHE A 370 3.90 -0.04 -25.00
N LEU A 371 3.62 1.18 -25.40
CA LEU A 371 2.82 1.55 -26.58
C LEU A 371 3.59 2.53 -27.47
N ALA A 372 3.46 2.39 -28.77
CA ALA A 372 4.07 3.28 -29.75
C ALA A 372 3.03 3.75 -30.78
N TYR A 373 2.99 5.06 -31.00
CA TYR A 373 2.04 5.73 -31.89
C TYR A 373 2.80 6.47 -32.99
N ARG A 374 2.44 6.21 -34.24
CA ARG A 374 3.05 6.85 -35.40
C ARG A 374 2.36 8.15 -35.76
N LYS A 375 2.92 8.88 -36.70
CA LYS A 375 2.50 10.23 -37.07
C LYS A 375 0.98 10.41 -37.29
N PRO A 376 0.25 9.49 -37.95
CA PRO A 376 -1.21 9.64 -38.13
C PRO A 376 -1.95 9.73 -36.80
N VAL A 377 -1.58 8.90 -35.80
CA VAL A 377 -2.20 8.93 -34.47
C VAL A 377 -1.76 10.14 -33.66
N ILE A 378 -0.45 10.48 -33.70
CA ILE A 378 0.06 11.66 -32.99
C ILE A 378 -0.62 12.95 -33.47
N GLN A 379 -1.02 13.04 -34.73
CA GLN A 379 -1.69 14.18 -35.30
C GLN A 379 -3.21 14.21 -35.06
N ASP A 380 -3.82 13.11 -34.61
CA ASP A 380 -5.25 13.04 -34.35
C ASP A 380 -5.63 13.91 -33.12
N PRO A 381 -6.47 14.95 -33.32
CA PRO A 381 -6.91 15.80 -32.21
C PRO A 381 -7.74 15.03 -31.15
N GLY A 382 -8.43 13.96 -31.55
CA GLY A 382 -9.20 13.12 -30.65
C GLY A 382 -8.31 12.28 -29.74
N PHE A 383 -7.19 11.74 -30.27
CA PHE A 383 -6.18 11.06 -29.50
C PHE A 383 -5.55 12.01 -28.45
N ARG A 384 -5.15 13.21 -28.87
CA ARG A 384 -4.56 14.21 -27.97
C ARG A 384 -5.51 14.59 -26.86
N ARG A 385 -6.78 14.92 -27.19
CA ARG A 385 -7.79 15.25 -26.18
C ARG A 385 -8.00 14.14 -25.16
N ARG A 386 -7.95 12.86 -25.58
CA ARG A 386 -8.11 11.74 -24.65
C ARG A 386 -6.96 11.62 -23.68
N LEU A 387 -5.73 11.81 -24.16
CA LEU A 387 -4.58 11.80 -23.28
C LEU A 387 -4.57 13.02 -22.36
N ASP A 388 -4.95 14.21 -22.86
CA ASP A 388 -5.06 15.44 -22.05
C ASP A 388 -6.16 15.36 -20.97
N ALA A 389 -7.20 14.59 -21.23
CA ALA A 389 -8.35 14.43 -20.34
C ALA A 389 -8.16 13.39 -19.20
N VAL A 390 -6.97 12.83 -19.08
CA VAL A 390 -6.67 11.89 -17.98
C VAL A 390 -6.66 12.61 -16.65
N GLY A 391 -7.44 12.09 -15.69
CA GLY A 391 -7.52 12.59 -14.34
C GLY A 391 -7.57 11.47 -13.30
N PRO A 392 -7.41 11.80 -12.00
CA PRO A 392 -7.51 10.83 -10.92
C PRO A 392 -8.85 10.07 -10.94
N GLN A 393 -8.80 8.79 -10.66
CA GLN A 393 -9.99 7.93 -10.58
C GLN A 393 -10.07 7.29 -9.18
N SER A 394 -11.28 7.04 -8.69
CA SER A 394 -11.54 6.44 -7.39
C SER A 394 -10.99 5.01 -7.26
N ALA A 395 -10.87 4.27 -8.37
CA ALA A 395 -10.38 2.90 -8.37
C ALA A 395 -9.47 2.61 -9.57
N LYS A 396 -8.44 1.78 -9.38
CA LYS A 396 -7.51 1.34 -10.44
C LYS A 396 -8.23 0.69 -11.62
N LEU A 397 -9.30 -0.05 -11.37
CA LEU A 397 -10.10 -0.66 -12.44
C LEU A 397 -10.68 0.38 -13.41
N ARG A 398 -11.07 1.57 -12.91
CA ARG A 398 -11.55 2.68 -13.74
C ARG A 398 -10.45 3.23 -14.65
N VAL A 399 -9.21 3.28 -14.16
CA VAL A 399 -8.06 3.68 -14.99
C VAL A 399 -7.86 2.70 -16.14
N ILE A 400 -7.90 1.40 -15.87
CA ILE A 400 -7.79 0.35 -16.89
C ILE A 400 -8.93 0.47 -17.93
N GLN A 401 -10.17 0.57 -17.48
CA GLN A 401 -11.33 0.66 -18.37
C GLN A 401 -11.32 1.94 -19.22
N LYS A 402 -11.13 3.11 -18.60
CA LYS A 402 -11.20 4.39 -19.29
C LYS A 402 -10.01 4.64 -20.20
N TYR A 403 -8.81 4.32 -19.73
CA TYR A 403 -7.59 4.78 -20.40
C TYR A 403 -6.88 3.66 -21.15
N GLU A 404 -6.68 2.48 -20.58
CA GLU A 404 -6.00 1.38 -21.25
C GLU A 404 -6.89 0.72 -22.31
N ILE A 405 -8.04 0.16 -21.90
CA ILE A 405 -9.02 -0.44 -22.82
C ILE A 405 -9.66 0.64 -23.68
N GLY A 406 -10.08 1.75 -23.09
CA GLY A 406 -10.77 2.83 -23.78
C GLY A 406 -9.93 3.50 -24.88
N LEU A 407 -8.61 3.61 -24.73
CA LEU A 407 -7.72 4.14 -25.76
C LEU A 407 -7.57 3.14 -26.94
N THR A 408 -7.40 1.86 -26.63
CA THR A 408 -7.41 0.79 -27.66
C THR A 408 -8.70 0.81 -28.46
N HIS A 409 -9.85 0.88 -27.78
CA HIS A 409 -11.17 0.93 -28.42
C HIS A 409 -11.34 2.17 -29.30
N TYR A 410 -10.86 3.34 -28.83
CA TYR A 410 -10.88 4.56 -29.63
C TYR A 410 -10.14 4.39 -30.94
N LEU A 411 -8.90 3.88 -30.89
CA LEU A 411 -8.04 3.75 -32.06
C LEU A 411 -8.60 2.72 -33.08
N ILE A 412 -9.14 1.61 -32.58
CA ILE A 412 -9.81 0.60 -33.42
C ILE A 412 -11.07 1.19 -34.04
N GLY A 413 -11.93 1.88 -33.26
CA GLY A 413 -13.14 2.55 -33.76
C GLY A 413 -12.85 3.64 -34.81
N ARG A 414 -11.67 4.29 -34.69
CA ARG A 414 -11.14 5.21 -35.71
C ARG A 414 -10.58 4.48 -36.93
N GLN A 415 -10.48 3.15 -36.89
CA GLN A 415 -9.89 2.31 -37.93
C GLN A 415 -8.39 2.57 -38.16
N TYR A 416 -7.64 2.99 -37.10
CA TYR A 416 -6.19 3.01 -37.14
C TYR A 416 -5.66 1.57 -37.12
N LEU A 417 -4.75 1.26 -38.06
CA LEU A 417 -4.16 -0.07 -38.16
C LEU A 417 -3.16 -0.30 -37.03
N PHE A 418 -3.42 -1.31 -36.19
CA PHE A 418 -2.51 -1.69 -35.11
C PHE A 418 -1.69 -2.95 -35.45
N ASP A 419 -0.59 -3.13 -34.76
CA ASP A 419 0.19 -4.35 -34.77
C ASP A 419 0.79 -4.63 -33.38
N THR A 420 1.40 -5.80 -33.18
CA THR A 420 2.09 -6.14 -31.95
C THR A 420 3.42 -6.84 -32.25
N PHE A 421 4.41 -6.66 -31.33
CA PHE A 421 5.69 -7.35 -31.44
C PHE A 421 5.53 -8.87 -31.34
N ILE A 422 4.64 -9.35 -30.44
CA ILE A 422 4.24 -10.76 -30.37
C ILE A 422 3.11 -10.98 -31.38
N ASP A 423 3.36 -11.78 -32.40
CA ASP A 423 2.51 -11.95 -33.60
C ASP A 423 1.19 -12.72 -33.36
N HIS A 424 0.82 -12.96 -32.10
CA HIS A 424 -0.33 -13.76 -31.76
C HIS A 424 -1.13 -13.14 -30.61
N LEU A 425 -2.45 -13.26 -30.69
CA LEU A 425 -3.36 -13.00 -29.58
C LEU A 425 -3.57 -14.27 -28.77
N TYR A 426 -3.38 -14.17 -27.47
CA TYR A 426 -3.74 -15.21 -26.52
C TYR A 426 -5.14 -14.90 -25.97
N PRO A 427 -6.06 -15.89 -25.87
CA PRO A 427 -7.39 -15.67 -25.30
C PRO A 427 -7.37 -15.60 -23.75
N PHE A 428 -6.25 -15.19 -23.17
CA PHE A 428 -5.96 -14.99 -21.76
C PHE A 428 -4.76 -14.04 -21.60
N HIS A 429 -4.39 -13.68 -20.38
CA HIS A 429 -3.20 -12.87 -20.11
C HIS A 429 -1.92 -13.70 -20.01
N PRO A 430 -1.15 -13.89 -21.07
CA PRO A 430 0.03 -14.78 -21.04
C PRO A 430 1.13 -14.22 -20.13
N ILE A 431 1.25 -12.90 -19.98
CA ILE A 431 2.28 -12.26 -19.14
C ILE A 431 2.10 -12.45 -17.63
N TYR A 432 0.97 -13.02 -17.19
CA TYR A 432 0.69 -13.34 -15.78
C TYR A 432 0.59 -14.84 -15.52
N THR A 433 0.97 -15.69 -16.50
CA THR A 433 0.94 -17.14 -16.41
C THR A 433 2.29 -17.74 -16.78
N ARG A 434 2.45 -19.07 -16.69
CA ARG A 434 3.68 -19.77 -17.12
C ARG A 434 4.09 -19.46 -18.56
N TYR A 435 3.14 -19.12 -19.43
CA TYR A 435 3.40 -18.75 -20.83
C TYR A 435 4.23 -17.46 -20.97
N HIS A 436 4.41 -16.70 -19.91
CA HIS A 436 5.32 -15.57 -19.89
C HIS A 436 6.76 -15.97 -20.25
N PHE A 437 7.21 -17.13 -19.75
CA PHE A 437 8.54 -17.67 -20.09
C PHE A 437 8.63 -18.11 -21.56
N ASP A 438 7.53 -18.59 -22.17
CA ASP A 438 7.49 -18.90 -23.60
C ASP A 438 7.55 -17.63 -24.45
N LEU A 439 6.89 -16.55 -24.04
CA LEU A 439 7.07 -15.24 -24.69
C LEU A 439 8.53 -14.77 -24.63
N ILE A 440 9.19 -14.88 -23.47
CA ILE A 440 10.61 -14.52 -23.30
C ILE A 440 11.50 -15.38 -24.22
N ARG A 441 11.23 -16.69 -24.36
CA ARG A 441 11.93 -17.58 -25.28
C ARG A 441 11.79 -17.10 -26.72
N ASN A 442 10.62 -16.58 -27.09
CA ASN A 442 10.31 -16.08 -28.43
C ASN A 442 10.70 -14.60 -28.65
N GLY A 443 11.58 -14.05 -27.80
CA GLY A 443 12.15 -12.72 -28.00
C GLY A 443 11.49 -11.59 -27.20
N TYR A 444 10.44 -11.86 -26.42
CA TYR A 444 9.80 -10.86 -25.56
C TYR A 444 10.83 -10.24 -24.61
N PRO A 445 10.97 -8.87 -24.58
CA PRO A 445 12.10 -8.25 -23.89
C PRO A 445 11.88 -7.99 -22.41
N PHE A 446 10.70 -8.26 -21.88
CA PHE A 446 10.33 -7.85 -20.53
C PHE A 446 9.99 -9.01 -19.59
N LEU A 447 10.11 -8.78 -18.27
CA LEU A 447 9.57 -9.62 -17.22
C LEU A 447 8.60 -8.79 -16.36
N LYS A 448 7.34 -9.19 -16.33
CA LYS A 448 6.30 -8.46 -15.60
C LYS A 448 6.48 -8.60 -14.09
N ARG A 449 6.65 -7.47 -13.37
CA ARG A 449 6.87 -7.46 -11.92
C ARG A 449 5.76 -8.20 -11.16
N TYR A 450 4.49 -7.91 -11.46
CA TYR A 450 3.34 -8.53 -10.81
C TYR A 450 3.17 -10.03 -11.10
N PHE A 451 3.77 -10.55 -12.14
CA PHE A 451 3.84 -11.99 -12.37
C PHE A 451 4.59 -12.69 -11.23
N LEU A 452 5.71 -12.12 -10.80
CA LEU A 452 6.50 -12.66 -9.70
C LEU A 452 5.89 -12.32 -8.33
N SER A 453 5.50 -11.06 -8.09
CA SER A 453 5.12 -10.59 -6.76
C SER A 453 3.70 -10.94 -6.35
N GLU A 454 2.74 -10.92 -7.28
CA GLU A 454 1.33 -11.14 -6.97
C GLU A 454 0.85 -12.54 -7.38
N ASN A 455 1.40 -13.08 -8.47
CA ASN A 455 1.06 -14.40 -9.02
C ASN A 455 -0.46 -14.68 -9.01
N HIS A 456 -1.22 -13.82 -9.67
CA HIS A 456 -2.70 -13.80 -9.62
C HIS A 456 -3.36 -15.12 -10.05
N TYR A 457 -2.67 -15.92 -10.86
CA TYR A 457 -3.21 -17.16 -11.43
C TYR A 457 -2.53 -18.42 -10.86
N ASP A 458 -1.89 -18.27 -9.71
CA ASP A 458 -1.30 -19.39 -8.97
C ASP A 458 -0.33 -20.24 -9.80
N THR A 459 0.50 -19.60 -10.63
CA THR A 459 1.52 -20.26 -11.43
C THR A 459 2.54 -20.96 -10.51
N PRO A 460 2.74 -22.29 -10.60
CA PRO A 460 3.69 -23.00 -9.76
C PRO A 460 5.14 -22.77 -10.18
N GLY A 461 6.08 -23.01 -9.26
CA GLY A 461 7.52 -23.08 -9.55
C GLY A 461 8.20 -21.73 -9.75
N LEU A 462 7.54 -20.60 -9.44
CA LEU A 462 8.14 -19.26 -9.61
C LEU A 462 9.35 -19.00 -8.70
N ALA A 463 9.59 -19.80 -7.67
CA ALA A 463 10.82 -19.72 -6.87
C ALA A 463 12.10 -19.87 -7.73
N GLY A 464 12.04 -20.68 -8.81
CA GLY A 464 13.13 -20.90 -9.77
C GLY A 464 13.24 -19.87 -10.89
N TRP A 465 12.52 -18.74 -10.83
CA TRP A 465 12.44 -17.77 -11.93
C TRP A 465 13.80 -17.25 -12.41
N LYS A 466 14.78 -17.07 -11.52
CA LYS A 466 16.14 -16.58 -11.88
C LYS A 466 16.86 -17.53 -12.81
N GLU A 467 16.84 -18.82 -12.48
CA GLU A 467 17.48 -19.87 -13.29
C GLU A 467 16.77 -19.99 -14.64
N THR A 468 15.44 -19.98 -14.64
CA THR A 468 14.64 -19.98 -15.85
C THR A 468 14.99 -18.82 -16.77
N VAL A 469 15.02 -17.60 -16.22
CA VAL A 469 15.35 -16.39 -16.99
C VAL A 469 16.80 -16.43 -17.50
N ARG A 470 17.78 -16.84 -16.67
CA ARG A 470 19.19 -16.98 -17.11
C ARG A 470 19.35 -17.99 -18.24
N THR A 471 18.60 -19.08 -18.21
CA THR A 471 18.60 -20.08 -19.29
C THR A 471 18.05 -19.49 -20.59
N LEU A 472 17.01 -18.68 -20.53
CA LEU A 472 16.36 -18.07 -21.71
C LEU A 472 17.10 -16.84 -22.22
N VAL A 473 17.68 -16.05 -21.31
CA VAL A 473 18.38 -14.79 -21.57
C VAL A 473 19.63 -14.74 -20.68
N PRO A 474 20.76 -15.31 -21.10
CA PRO A 474 21.96 -15.44 -20.24
C PRO A 474 22.50 -14.11 -19.68
N GLN A 475 22.31 -12.99 -20.38
CA GLN A 475 22.78 -11.67 -19.96
C GLN A 475 21.72 -10.90 -19.13
N ALA A 476 20.56 -11.48 -18.85
CA ALA A 476 19.51 -10.79 -18.08
C ALA A 476 20.01 -10.37 -16.68
N PRO A 477 19.72 -9.16 -16.22
CA PRO A 477 20.25 -8.64 -14.97
C PRO A 477 19.44 -9.14 -13.75
N VAL A 478 19.33 -10.46 -13.59
CA VAL A 478 18.42 -11.11 -12.63
C VAL A 478 18.69 -10.73 -11.17
N ASP A 479 19.94 -10.44 -10.80
CA ASP A 479 20.29 -10.05 -9.44
C ASP A 479 19.89 -8.60 -9.13
N MET A 480 19.94 -7.72 -10.13
CA MET A 480 19.39 -6.35 -10.04
C MET A 480 17.85 -6.40 -9.91
N ILE A 481 17.19 -7.23 -10.71
CA ILE A 481 15.75 -7.45 -10.66
C ILE A 481 15.32 -8.01 -9.30
N GLU A 482 16.06 -8.96 -8.74
CA GLU A 482 15.76 -9.52 -7.42
C GLU A 482 15.85 -8.46 -6.33
N ARG A 483 16.89 -7.61 -6.32
CA ARG A 483 17.00 -6.51 -5.36
C ARG A 483 15.80 -5.57 -5.41
N ASN A 484 15.38 -5.17 -6.61
CA ASN A 484 14.18 -4.35 -6.75
C ASN A 484 12.93 -5.10 -6.27
N LEU A 485 12.73 -6.35 -6.70
CA LEU A 485 11.58 -7.17 -6.33
C LEU A 485 11.44 -7.31 -4.81
N LEU A 486 12.55 -7.58 -4.10
CA LEU A 486 12.57 -7.68 -2.63
C LEU A 486 12.27 -6.34 -1.93
N ARG A 487 12.68 -5.21 -2.53
CA ARG A 487 12.45 -3.88 -1.97
C ARG A 487 11.00 -3.41 -2.13
N VAL A 488 10.42 -3.59 -3.33
CA VAL A 488 9.13 -2.96 -3.67
C VAL A 488 7.92 -3.86 -3.47
N SER A 489 8.11 -5.19 -3.34
CA SER A 489 7.00 -6.14 -3.24
C SER A 489 6.52 -6.31 -1.79
N ASP A 490 5.23 -6.60 -1.62
CA ASP A 490 4.73 -7.09 -0.35
C ASP A 490 5.35 -8.46 -0.04
N HIS A 491 6.02 -8.56 1.11
CA HIS A 491 6.78 -9.77 1.49
C HIS A 491 5.89 -11.00 1.63
N GLY A 492 4.67 -10.83 2.17
CA GLY A 492 3.72 -11.94 2.33
C GLY A 492 3.23 -12.48 0.98
N LYS A 493 2.91 -11.58 0.04
CA LYS A 493 2.48 -11.95 -1.30
C LYS A 493 3.60 -12.60 -2.10
N LEU A 494 4.82 -12.04 -2.04
CA LEU A 494 5.99 -12.62 -2.70
C LEU A 494 6.31 -14.01 -2.16
N HIS A 495 6.30 -14.19 -0.84
CA HIS A 495 6.49 -15.49 -0.20
C HIS A 495 5.41 -16.49 -0.64
N ARG A 496 4.12 -16.09 -0.67
CA ARG A 496 3.04 -16.91 -1.18
C ARG A 496 3.27 -17.30 -2.64
N SER A 497 3.62 -16.34 -3.50
CA SER A 497 3.89 -16.56 -4.92
C SER A 497 4.96 -17.65 -5.13
N PHE A 498 6.07 -17.56 -4.40
CA PHE A 498 7.19 -18.49 -4.52
C PHE A 498 6.97 -19.84 -3.80
N SER A 499 5.95 -19.93 -2.95
CA SER A 499 5.59 -21.18 -2.25
C SER A 499 4.62 -22.06 -3.04
N ILE A 500 4.10 -21.58 -4.18
CA ILE A 500 3.19 -22.37 -5.03
C ILE A 500 4.00 -23.40 -5.81
N ILE A 501 3.65 -24.67 -5.66
CA ILE A 501 4.33 -25.80 -6.29
C ILE A 501 3.36 -26.66 -7.12
N GLU A 502 3.90 -27.52 -7.95
CA GLU A 502 3.16 -28.57 -8.65
C GLU A 502 3.50 -29.91 -8.00
N ASP A 503 2.50 -30.75 -7.73
CA ASP A 503 2.72 -32.10 -7.21
C ASP A 503 3.10 -33.09 -8.32
N ALA A 504 3.33 -34.33 -7.93
CA ALA A 504 3.72 -35.38 -8.86
C ALA A 504 2.62 -35.72 -9.90
N ASP A 505 1.37 -35.36 -9.62
CA ASP A 505 0.23 -35.57 -10.53
C ASP A 505 -0.04 -34.33 -11.41
N GLY A 506 0.80 -33.30 -11.34
CA GLY A 506 0.64 -32.05 -12.09
C GLY A 506 -0.41 -31.09 -11.54
N ARG A 507 -0.83 -31.28 -10.26
CA ARG A 507 -1.80 -30.39 -9.62
C ARG A 507 -1.10 -29.24 -8.93
N THR A 508 -1.63 -28.03 -9.10
CA THR A 508 -1.11 -26.86 -8.42
C THR A 508 -1.50 -26.92 -6.93
N ILE A 509 -0.50 -26.89 -6.06
CA ILE A 509 -0.66 -26.79 -4.62
C ILE A 509 -0.40 -25.33 -4.20
N VAL A 510 -1.45 -24.66 -3.74
CA VAL A 510 -1.37 -23.32 -3.13
C VAL A 510 -1.34 -23.49 -1.61
N PRO A 511 -0.27 -23.09 -0.93
CA PRO A 511 -0.20 -23.17 0.52
C PRO A 511 -1.32 -22.38 1.19
N ALA A 512 -2.08 -23.05 2.05
CA ALA A 512 -3.21 -22.46 2.74
C ALA A 512 -2.83 -21.98 4.15
N VAL A 513 -3.35 -20.81 4.52
CA VAL A 513 -3.25 -20.23 5.86
C VAL A 513 -4.53 -20.59 6.63
N LEU A 514 -4.37 -21.23 7.78
CA LEU A 514 -5.50 -21.57 8.66
C LEU A 514 -6.18 -20.30 9.19
N ARG A 515 -7.50 -20.30 9.26
CA ARG A 515 -8.29 -19.18 9.79
C ARG A 515 -9.40 -19.66 10.70
N GLY A 516 -10.00 -18.74 11.45
CA GLY A 516 -11.17 -19.01 12.27
C GLY A 516 -11.03 -20.24 13.18
N ASP A 517 -11.96 -21.18 13.06
CA ASP A 517 -12.01 -22.37 13.90
C ASP A 517 -10.91 -23.38 13.61
N ASP A 518 -10.45 -23.48 12.36
CA ASP A 518 -9.32 -24.35 12.00
C ASP A 518 -8.03 -23.90 12.70
N PHE A 519 -7.80 -22.59 12.74
CA PHE A 519 -6.66 -22.05 13.49
C PHE A 519 -6.83 -22.34 15.01
N ARG A 520 -8.01 -22.11 15.57
CA ARG A 520 -8.28 -22.39 17.01
C ARG A 520 -8.10 -23.87 17.35
N LYS A 521 -8.48 -24.77 16.46
CA LYS A 521 -8.26 -26.21 16.62
C LYS A 521 -6.77 -26.54 16.59
N ALA A 522 -6.06 -26.10 15.56
CA ALA A 522 -4.61 -26.30 15.45
C ALA A 522 -3.85 -25.70 16.64
N ASP A 523 -4.28 -24.55 17.15
CA ASP A 523 -3.68 -23.90 18.30
C ASP A 523 -3.82 -24.75 19.60
N ARG A 524 -4.95 -25.42 19.80
CA ARG A 524 -5.13 -26.34 20.94
C ARG A 524 -4.31 -27.63 20.83
N GLU A 525 -4.16 -28.15 19.62
CA GLU A 525 -3.51 -29.44 19.36
C GLU A 525 -1.99 -29.34 19.23
N THR A 526 -1.47 -28.16 18.89
CA THR A 526 -0.03 -27.95 18.69
C THR A 526 0.70 -27.73 20.03
N PRO A 527 1.81 -28.42 20.31
CA PRO A 527 2.59 -28.20 21.53
C PRO A 527 3.27 -26.83 21.52
N LYS A 528 3.42 -26.21 22.71
CA LYS A 528 4.05 -24.92 22.92
C LYS A 528 5.44 -25.10 23.54
N PHE A 529 6.41 -24.32 23.09
CA PHE A 529 7.79 -24.38 23.58
C PHE A 529 8.17 -23.06 24.27
N ASP A 530 8.58 -23.13 25.54
CA ASP A 530 8.92 -21.95 26.35
C ASP A 530 10.04 -21.11 25.75
N HIS A 531 11.01 -21.76 25.13
CA HIS A 531 12.15 -21.13 24.47
C HIS A 531 11.88 -20.62 23.04
N TRP A 532 10.64 -20.70 22.54
CA TRP A 532 10.23 -20.12 21.27
C TRP A 532 9.60 -18.75 21.49
N TRP A 533 10.28 -17.73 21.03
CA TRP A 533 9.93 -16.32 21.18
C TRP A 533 9.52 -15.73 19.84
N ALA A 534 8.26 -15.32 19.71
CA ALA A 534 7.73 -14.71 18.50
C ALA A 534 7.65 -13.18 18.60
N PHE A 535 8.16 -12.52 17.59
CA PHE A 535 8.23 -11.08 17.44
C PHE A 535 7.47 -10.65 16.16
N PRO A 536 6.15 -10.43 16.22
CA PRO A 536 5.38 -9.91 15.09
C PRO A 536 5.79 -8.46 14.78
N ALA A 537 6.08 -8.16 13.51
CA ALA A 537 6.34 -6.79 13.06
C ALA A 537 5.13 -5.86 13.33
N CYS A 538 5.38 -4.58 13.45
CA CYS A 538 4.36 -3.56 13.74
C CYS A 538 3.22 -3.59 12.73
N ALA A 539 1.98 -3.59 13.23
CA ALA A 539 0.77 -3.68 12.41
C ALA A 539 0.43 -2.38 11.62
N PHE A 540 1.07 -1.25 11.92
CA PHE A 540 0.76 0.04 11.30
C PHE A 540 1.70 0.41 10.15
N ASN A 541 3.00 0.14 10.30
CA ASN A 541 4.02 0.52 9.31
C ASN A 541 4.85 -0.67 8.79
N ASN A 542 4.51 -1.88 9.21
CA ASN A 542 5.17 -3.13 8.81
C ASN A 542 6.68 -3.17 9.13
N THR A 543 7.13 -2.38 10.11
CA THR A 543 8.54 -2.32 10.52
C THR A 543 8.82 -3.19 11.73
N PHE A 544 10.08 -3.64 11.85
CA PHE A 544 10.61 -4.32 13.02
C PHE A 544 11.60 -3.38 13.73
N ALA A 545 11.06 -2.53 14.61
CA ALA A 545 11.78 -1.43 15.25
C ALA A 545 11.25 -1.17 16.67
N GLY A 546 11.97 -0.40 17.47
CA GLY A 546 11.58 -0.02 18.83
C GLY A 546 11.72 -1.17 19.84
N ASN A 547 10.72 -1.36 20.72
CA ASN A 547 10.82 -2.30 21.84
C ASN A 547 11.05 -3.74 21.42
N GLU A 548 10.36 -4.23 20.39
CA GLU A 548 10.51 -5.61 19.89
C GLU A 548 11.90 -5.84 19.30
N ARG A 549 12.41 -4.86 18.55
CA ARG A 549 13.75 -4.94 17.99
C ARG A 549 14.81 -4.93 19.08
N ALA A 550 14.69 -4.07 20.06
CA ALA A 550 15.67 -3.99 21.16
C ALA A 550 15.67 -5.28 21.99
N LEU A 551 14.51 -5.84 22.31
CA LEU A 551 14.43 -7.12 23.02
C LEU A 551 14.99 -8.28 22.17
N PHE A 552 14.75 -8.29 20.87
CA PHE A 552 15.36 -9.26 19.96
C PHE A 552 16.88 -9.16 19.95
N GLU A 553 17.44 -7.95 19.86
CA GLU A 553 18.89 -7.74 19.86
C GLU A 553 19.56 -8.23 21.17
N GLU A 554 18.88 -8.13 22.31
CA GLU A 554 19.36 -8.65 23.59
C GLU A 554 19.55 -10.17 23.58
N VAL A 555 18.63 -10.89 22.94
CA VAL A 555 18.65 -12.36 22.89
C VAL A 555 19.14 -12.92 21.54
N ARG A 556 19.57 -12.05 20.62
CA ARG A 556 19.88 -12.38 19.22
C ARG A 556 20.88 -13.54 19.06
N PHE A 557 21.91 -13.57 19.86
CA PHE A 557 22.97 -14.59 19.80
C PHE A 557 22.82 -15.71 20.84
N ASP A 558 21.75 -15.73 21.64
CA ASP A 558 21.45 -16.83 22.55
C ASP A 558 20.92 -18.05 21.80
N PRO A 559 21.69 -19.16 21.66
CA PRO A 559 21.25 -20.32 20.90
C PRO A 559 20.12 -21.11 21.60
N SER A 560 19.92 -20.91 22.92
CA SER A 560 18.89 -21.59 23.71
C SER A 560 17.49 -21.05 23.40
N ILE A 561 17.36 -19.86 22.81
CA ILE A 561 16.10 -19.23 22.42
C ILE A 561 15.96 -19.32 20.92
N LYS A 562 14.82 -19.81 20.43
CA LYS A 562 14.42 -19.67 19.03
C LYS A 562 13.70 -18.34 18.84
N LYS A 563 14.31 -17.40 18.13
CA LYS A 563 13.73 -16.10 17.79
C LYS A 563 13.00 -16.21 16.47
N ILE A 564 11.71 -15.87 16.49
CA ILE A 564 10.80 -15.99 15.34
C ILE A 564 10.31 -14.58 15.01
N VAL A 565 10.88 -13.96 13.98
CA VAL A 565 10.45 -12.65 13.48
C VAL A 565 9.35 -12.86 12.44
N LEU A 566 8.14 -12.41 12.75
CA LEU A 566 6.97 -12.57 11.89
C LEU A 566 6.73 -11.27 11.13
N THR A 567 7.09 -11.26 9.85
CA THR A 567 7.07 -10.06 9.00
C THR A 567 5.68 -9.76 8.46
N ARG A 568 5.47 -8.49 8.04
CA ARG A 568 4.27 -8.00 7.38
C ARG A 568 4.70 -7.11 6.22
N GLY A 569 4.20 -7.35 5.03
CA GLY A 569 4.37 -6.48 3.86
C GLY A 569 5.79 -6.04 3.48
N LYS A 570 6.69 -5.87 4.47
CA LYS A 570 8.09 -5.50 4.28
C LYS A 570 9.03 -6.62 4.73
N PRO A 571 10.12 -6.89 4.01
CA PRO A 571 11.17 -7.80 4.46
C PRO A 571 11.88 -7.24 5.70
N VAL A 572 12.34 -8.13 6.56
CA VAL A 572 13.19 -7.80 7.72
C VAL A 572 14.49 -8.58 7.58
N ALA A 573 15.60 -7.85 7.48
CA ALA A 573 16.93 -8.43 7.40
C ALA A 573 17.57 -8.44 8.80
N VAL A 574 17.50 -9.57 9.49
CA VAL A 574 18.15 -9.82 10.77
C VAL A 574 18.80 -11.20 10.76
N ASP A 575 19.90 -11.34 11.46
CA ASP A 575 20.63 -12.59 11.65
C ASP A 575 20.84 -12.87 13.15
N GLY A 576 21.42 -13.99 13.47
CA GLY A 576 21.71 -14.40 14.85
C GLY A 576 21.72 -15.92 15.03
N ALA A 577 21.91 -16.38 16.26
CA ALA A 577 21.81 -17.79 16.58
C ALA A 577 20.34 -18.21 16.69
N ASN A 578 19.95 -19.28 16.00
CA ASN A 578 18.58 -19.84 16.06
C ASN A 578 17.47 -18.79 15.76
N VAL A 579 17.62 -18.04 14.66
CA VAL A 579 16.69 -17.03 14.18
C VAL A 579 15.91 -17.57 12.97
N VAL A 580 14.61 -17.31 12.94
CA VAL A 580 13.73 -17.57 11.80
C VAL A 580 13.01 -16.27 11.44
N VAL A 581 12.95 -15.94 10.16
CA VAL A 581 12.19 -14.81 9.62
C VAL A 581 11.18 -15.35 8.63
N ALA A 582 9.88 -15.18 8.92
CA ALA A 582 8.81 -15.66 8.05
C ALA A 582 7.64 -14.67 8.02
N PRO A 583 6.87 -14.59 6.94
CA PRO A 583 5.65 -13.78 6.93
C PRO A 583 4.62 -14.31 7.93
N LEU A 584 4.02 -13.42 8.72
CA LEU A 584 2.99 -13.78 9.70
C LEU A 584 1.82 -14.55 9.06
N GLU A 585 1.36 -14.09 7.91
CA GLU A 585 0.27 -14.69 7.16
C GLU A 585 0.78 -15.69 6.11
N SER A 586 1.64 -16.60 6.53
CA SER A 586 2.10 -17.74 5.74
C SER A 586 1.97 -19.05 6.53
N PRO A 587 1.92 -20.22 5.88
CA PRO A 587 1.94 -21.51 6.56
C PRO A 587 3.16 -21.68 7.47
N GLU A 588 4.34 -21.20 7.04
CA GLU A 588 5.56 -21.21 7.85
C GLU A 588 5.45 -20.30 9.07
N GLY A 589 4.96 -19.06 8.88
CA GLY A 589 4.73 -18.12 9.97
C GLY A 589 3.74 -18.69 10.99
N GLN A 590 2.65 -19.31 10.52
CA GLN A 590 1.69 -20.00 11.41
C GLN A 590 2.30 -21.20 12.13
N TYR A 591 3.11 -22.01 11.43
CA TYR A 591 3.82 -23.13 12.04
C TYR A 591 4.62 -22.69 13.26
N HIS A 592 5.33 -21.58 13.12
CA HIS A 592 6.15 -21.02 14.20
C HIS A 592 5.30 -20.33 15.27
N LEU A 593 4.30 -19.54 14.89
CA LEU A 593 3.41 -18.85 15.82
C LEU A 593 2.66 -19.83 16.73
N LEU A 594 2.11 -20.91 16.17
CA LEU A 594 1.38 -21.93 16.91
C LEU A 594 2.25 -22.66 17.97
N ARG A 595 3.57 -22.64 17.80
CA ARG A 595 4.52 -23.32 18.73
C ARG A 595 5.20 -22.35 19.69
N ALA A 596 5.16 -21.05 19.42
CA ALA A 596 5.78 -20.04 20.28
C ALA A 596 4.98 -19.88 21.59
N LYS A 597 5.60 -20.17 22.75
CA LYS A 597 4.99 -19.88 24.05
C LYS A 597 5.01 -18.40 24.36
N GLN A 598 6.11 -17.70 24.03
CA GLN A 598 6.29 -16.27 24.31
C GLN A 598 6.02 -15.46 23.04
N ILE A 599 5.08 -14.52 23.10
CA ILE A 599 4.70 -13.68 21.97
C ILE A 599 4.73 -12.22 22.42
N PHE A 600 5.56 -11.42 21.75
CA PHE A 600 5.76 -9.99 22.06
C PHE A 600 4.93 -9.12 21.14
N ILE A 601 4.03 -8.34 21.70
CA ILE A 601 3.11 -7.49 20.96
C ILE A 601 3.29 -6.02 21.35
N LYS A 602 2.93 -5.13 20.42
CA LYS A 602 3.07 -3.67 20.57
C LYS A 602 1.73 -2.95 20.72
N HIS A 603 0.66 -3.59 20.30
CA HIS A 603 -0.71 -3.08 20.30
C HIS A 603 -1.69 -4.13 20.86
N SER A 604 -2.97 -4.08 20.49
CA SER A 604 -3.90 -5.14 20.87
C SER A 604 -3.51 -6.49 20.24
N PRO A 605 -3.77 -7.61 20.92
CA PRO A 605 -3.55 -8.95 20.37
C PRO A 605 -4.17 -9.16 18.99
N ALA A 606 -5.41 -8.73 18.80
CA ALA A 606 -6.12 -8.88 17.53
C ALA A 606 -5.42 -8.17 16.36
N ARG A 607 -4.90 -6.95 16.57
CA ARG A 607 -4.16 -6.20 15.54
C ARG A 607 -2.79 -6.80 15.25
N ASN A 608 -2.06 -7.21 16.29
CA ASN A 608 -0.69 -7.72 16.12
C ASN A 608 -0.66 -9.13 15.53
N LEU A 609 -1.63 -9.99 15.80
CA LEU A 609 -1.53 -11.40 15.45
C LEU A 609 -2.41 -11.82 14.27
N VAL A 610 -3.47 -11.06 13.96
CA VAL A 610 -4.50 -11.35 12.94
C VAL A 610 -5.18 -12.72 13.08
N PHE A 611 -4.64 -13.59 13.93
CA PHE A 611 -5.15 -14.93 14.23
C PHE A 611 -5.69 -15.01 15.65
N PRO A 612 -6.72 -15.83 15.90
CA PRO A 612 -7.34 -15.96 17.23
C PRO A 612 -6.52 -16.86 18.16
N VAL A 613 -5.32 -16.40 18.53
CA VAL A 613 -4.40 -17.10 19.45
C VAL A 613 -5.04 -17.24 20.83
N ASN A 614 -4.94 -18.44 21.44
CA ASN A 614 -5.49 -18.72 22.77
C ASN A 614 -4.54 -18.20 23.87
N PRO A 615 -4.95 -17.17 24.65
CA PRO A 615 -4.09 -16.56 25.66
C PRO A 615 -3.80 -17.48 26.88
N ARG A 616 -4.48 -18.62 27.00
CA ARG A 616 -4.17 -19.62 28.02
C ARG A 616 -3.01 -20.55 27.63
N LEU A 617 -2.75 -20.66 26.31
CA LEU A 617 -1.68 -21.50 25.76
C LEU A 617 -0.40 -20.71 25.48
N HIS A 618 -0.51 -19.40 25.27
CA HIS A 618 0.58 -18.51 24.96
C HIS A 618 0.71 -17.40 25.99
N ASN A 619 1.91 -16.92 26.22
CA ASN A 619 2.17 -15.73 27.02
C ASN A 619 2.25 -14.51 26.10
N LEU A 620 1.18 -13.71 26.02
CA LEU A 620 1.17 -12.46 25.26
C LEU A 620 1.73 -11.35 26.14
N ILE A 621 2.94 -10.88 25.83
CA ILE A 621 3.63 -9.83 26.57
C ILE A 621 3.55 -8.56 25.75
N ASN A 622 2.87 -7.54 26.27
CA ASN A 622 2.69 -6.27 25.59
C ASN A 622 3.87 -5.34 25.93
N LEU A 623 4.72 -5.10 24.94
CA LEU A 623 5.85 -4.20 25.06
C LEU A 623 5.46 -2.72 24.86
N TRP A 624 4.22 -2.46 24.42
CA TRP A 624 3.71 -1.15 24.10
C TRP A 624 4.68 -0.34 23.20
N HIS A 625 4.44 0.94 23.01
CA HIS A 625 5.22 1.74 22.05
C HIS A 625 5.71 3.08 22.62
N GLY A 626 5.58 3.30 23.93
CA GLY A 626 6.07 4.53 24.60
C GLY A 626 5.43 4.74 25.95
N ILE A 627 5.94 5.70 26.69
CA ILE A 627 5.36 6.17 27.94
C ILE A 627 4.18 7.08 27.61
N PRO A 628 2.95 6.82 28.07
CA PRO A 628 1.80 7.60 27.65
C PRO A 628 1.71 8.93 28.41
N LEU A 629 1.70 10.04 27.69
CA LEU A 629 1.28 11.34 28.20
C LEU A 629 -0.26 11.44 28.20
N LYS A 630 -0.89 10.98 27.10
CA LYS A 630 -2.33 10.93 26.90
C LYS A 630 -2.94 9.73 27.61
N ARG A 631 -4.18 9.85 28.06
CA ARG A 631 -4.95 8.69 28.51
C ARG A 631 -5.17 7.74 27.35
N ILE A 632 -4.89 6.47 27.56
CA ILE A 632 -4.96 5.43 26.55
C ILE A 632 -5.81 4.25 27.05
N GLY A 633 -6.24 3.41 26.12
CA GLY A 633 -6.95 2.18 26.41
C GLY A 633 -8.19 2.41 27.30
N TYR A 634 -8.28 1.68 28.40
CA TYR A 634 -9.41 1.76 29.32
C TYR A 634 -9.57 3.12 30.03
N ALA A 635 -8.50 3.87 30.19
CA ALA A 635 -8.49 5.20 30.81
C ALA A 635 -8.86 6.35 29.84
N SER A 636 -8.97 6.08 28.53
CA SER A 636 -9.24 7.08 27.52
C SER A 636 -10.71 7.54 27.54
N LEU A 637 -10.94 8.86 27.41
CA LEU A 637 -12.29 9.43 27.52
C LEU A 637 -13.15 9.17 26.27
N ASP A 638 -12.52 9.10 25.10
CA ASP A 638 -13.16 8.82 23.81
C ASP A 638 -13.64 7.35 23.68
N MET A 639 -13.08 6.43 24.50
CA MET A 639 -13.37 4.99 24.44
C MET A 639 -14.50 4.52 25.39
N LYS A 640 -15.22 5.44 26.04
CA LYS A 640 -16.27 5.11 27.02
C LYS A 640 -17.35 4.16 26.48
N GLY A 641 -17.66 4.22 25.19
CA GLY A 641 -18.65 3.36 24.53
C GLY A 641 -18.20 1.90 24.36
N ASN A 642 -16.89 1.58 24.45
CA ASN A 642 -16.33 0.26 24.19
C ASN A 642 -15.42 -0.28 25.30
N LEU A 643 -15.59 0.14 26.53
CA LEU A 643 -14.74 -0.28 27.67
C LEU A 643 -14.72 -1.80 27.87
N LYS A 644 -15.85 -2.46 27.65
CA LYS A 644 -15.96 -3.93 27.80
C LYS A 644 -15.11 -4.66 26.74
N GLY A 645 -15.12 -4.22 25.50
CA GLY A 645 -14.30 -4.77 24.43
C GLY A 645 -12.80 -4.57 24.70
N ILE A 646 -12.42 -3.36 25.12
CA ILE A 646 -11.03 -3.02 25.48
C ILE A 646 -10.53 -3.89 26.66
N ALA A 647 -11.32 -4.01 27.72
CA ALA A 647 -10.98 -4.86 28.87
C ALA A 647 -10.81 -6.34 28.46
N ASN A 648 -11.66 -6.83 27.56
CA ASN A 648 -11.53 -8.20 27.03
C ASN A 648 -10.22 -8.37 26.23
N GLU A 649 -9.82 -7.40 25.41
CA GLU A 649 -8.54 -7.47 24.69
C GLU A 649 -7.35 -7.43 25.65
N HIS A 650 -7.37 -6.53 26.64
CA HIS A 650 -6.29 -6.43 27.62
C HIS A 650 -6.15 -7.68 28.49
N SER A 651 -7.27 -8.32 28.86
CA SER A 651 -7.27 -9.56 29.67
C SER A 651 -6.53 -10.72 29.01
N LYS A 652 -6.31 -10.66 27.70
CA LYS A 652 -5.53 -11.68 26.96
C LYS A 652 -4.02 -11.56 27.20
N CYS A 653 -3.54 -10.41 27.68
CA CYS A 653 -2.12 -10.21 27.94
C CYS A 653 -1.69 -10.85 29.25
N LYS A 654 -0.54 -11.53 29.21
CA LYS A 654 0.13 -12.06 30.41
C LYS A 654 0.71 -10.92 31.25
N ALA A 655 1.31 -9.93 30.57
CA ALA A 655 1.89 -8.74 31.17
C ALA A 655 1.96 -7.58 30.18
N VAL A 656 2.12 -6.37 30.73
CA VAL A 656 2.52 -5.15 30.01
C VAL A 656 3.74 -4.56 30.72
N ILE A 657 4.64 -3.89 29.98
CA ILE A 657 5.83 -3.25 30.57
C ILE A 657 5.59 -1.78 30.86
N SER A 658 6.35 -1.23 31.82
CA SER A 658 6.39 0.19 32.18
C SER A 658 7.83 0.65 32.48
N SER A 659 8.05 1.96 32.48
CA SER A 659 9.38 2.57 32.63
C SER A 659 9.71 2.99 34.07
N SER A 660 8.67 3.29 34.88
CA SER A 660 8.80 3.72 36.27
C SER A 660 7.60 3.31 37.10
N LYS A 661 7.66 3.51 38.41
CA LYS A 661 6.52 3.32 39.30
C LYS A 661 5.36 4.24 38.97
N VAL A 662 5.65 5.48 38.55
CA VAL A 662 4.63 6.46 38.11
C VAL A 662 3.96 5.97 36.84
N ASP A 663 4.74 5.54 35.84
CA ASP A 663 4.22 4.95 34.61
C ASP A 663 3.44 3.64 34.89
N THR A 664 3.88 2.82 35.86
CA THR A 664 3.16 1.60 36.26
C THR A 664 1.72 1.89 36.72
N LEU A 665 1.47 2.99 37.42
CA LEU A 665 0.12 3.38 37.84
C LEU A 665 -0.74 3.80 36.64
N ALA A 666 -0.18 4.58 35.72
CA ALA A 666 -0.86 4.95 34.47
C ALA A 666 -1.17 3.74 33.61
N MET A 667 -0.19 2.85 33.43
CA MET A 667 -0.34 1.62 32.64
C MET A 667 -1.33 0.61 33.26
N ALA A 668 -1.36 0.46 34.59
CA ALA A 668 -2.34 -0.39 35.27
C ALA A 668 -3.78 0.13 35.06
N THR A 669 -3.97 1.45 35.06
CA THR A 669 -5.27 2.08 34.77
C THR A 669 -5.65 1.88 33.30
N ALA A 670 -4.69 2.11 32.39
CA ALA A 670 -4.90 2.01 30.96
C ALA A 670 -5.19 0.57 30.49
N PHE A 671 -4.53 -0.40 31.10
CA PHE A 671 -4.62 -1.82 30.71
C PHE A 671 -5.55 -2.65 31.63
N HIS A 672 -6.52 -1.99 32.27
CA HIS A 672 -7.54 -2.74 33.01
C HIS A 672 -8.10 -3.91 32.12
N PRO A 673 -8.26 -5.15 32.63
CA PRO A 673 -8.25 -5.59 34.03
C PRO A 673 -6.88 -6.17 34.49
N LEU A 674 -5.77 -5.88 33.83
CA LEU A 674 -4.47 -6.33 34.34
C LEU A 674 -4.20 -5.77 35.74
N SER A 675 -3.76 -6.64 36.64
CA SER A 675 -3.37 -6.25 38.00
C SER A 675 -2.03 -5.48 37.99
N TYR A 676 -1.77 -4.73 39.04
CA TYR A 676 -0.50 -4.01 39.22
C TYR A 676 0.74 -4.92 39.04
N HIS A 677 0.67 -6.17 39.50
CA HIS A 677 1.77 -7.16 39.39
C HIS A 677 1.99 -7.67 37.95
N GLN A 678 1.01 -7.49 37.07
CA GLN A 678 1.13 -7.80 35.63
C GLN A 678 1.68 -6.62 34.83
N VAL A 679 1.88 -5.46 35.44
CA VAL A 679 2.64 -4.34 34.87
C VAL A 679 4.09 -4.45 35.36
N TRP A 680 4.98 -4.81 34.46
CA TRP A 680 6.39 -5.05 34.79
C TRP A 680 7.19 -3.74 34.66
N CYS A 681 7.63 -3.18 35.77
CA CYS A 681 8.51 -2.02 35.80
C CYS A 681 9.96 -2.44 35.45
N THR A 682 10.21 -2.62 34.15
CA THR A 682 11.49 -3.09 33.61
C THR A 682 12.27 -2.01 32.88
N GLY A 683 11.68 -0.84 32.67
CA GLY A 683 12.09 0.08 31.61
C GLY A 683 11.60 -0.42 30.25
N LEU A 684 11.67 0.44 29.24
CA LEU A 684 11.31 0.10 27.87
C LEU A 684 12.56 -0.34 27.09
N PRO A 685 12.56 -1.51 26.43
CA PRO A 685 13.72 -2.03 25.68
C PRO A 685 14.36 -1.03 24.71
N ARG A 686 13.55 -0.25 23.99
CA ARG A 686 14.02 0.73 23.01
C ARG A 686 14.91 1.84 23.62
N HIS A 687 14.78 2.12 24.92
CA HIS A 687 15.61 3.10 25.61
C HIS A 687 17.08 2.66 25.63
N ASP A 688 17.34 1.35 25.55
CA ASP A 688 18.73 0.84 25.44
C ASP A 688 19.42 1.38 24.17
N PHE A 689 18.67 1.63 23.09
CA PHE A 689 19.24 2.23 21.88
C PHE A 689 19.56 3.73 22.04
N ILE A 690 18.93 4.42 23.01
CA ILE A 690 19.26 5.82 23.33
C ILE A 690 20.50 5.89 24.25
N THR A 691 20.58 5.02 25.26
CA THR A 691 21.58 5.08 26.33
C THR A 691 22.87 4.32 26.01
N ARG A 692 22.80 3.25 25.24
CA ARG A 692 23.96 2.39 24.86
C ARG A 692 24.97 3.16 24.02
N SER A 693 26.26 2.84 24.14
CA SER A 693 27.31 3.43 23.29
C SER A 693 27.07 3.15 21.80
N PHE A 694 27.46 4.07 20.91
CA PHE A 694 27.19 3.98 19.48
C PHE A 694 27.74 2.70 18.84
N GLU A 695 28.92 2.28 19.25
CA GLU A 695 29.63 1.09 18.75
C GLU A 695 28.90 -0.22 19.09
N ARG A 696 28.09 -0.20 20.16
CA ARG A 696 27.28 -1.36 20.60
C ARG A 696 25.89 -1.41 19.95
N LEU A 697 25.54 -0.41 19.15
CA LEU A 697 24.30 -0.44 18.36
C LEU A 697 24.43 -1.46 17.22
N PRO A 698 23.30 -2.07 16.78
CA PRO A 698 23.26 -2.87 15.56
C PRO A 698 23.80 -2.11 14.34
N PRO A 699 24.40 -2.82 13.36
CA PRO A 699 25.02 -2.18 12.18
C PRO A 699 24.08 -1.28 11.38
N ASP A 700 22.84 -1.68 11.22
CA ASP A 700 21.80 -0.92 10.50
C ASP A 700 21.39 0.36 11.25
N LEU A 701 21.32 0.32 12.59
CA LEU A 701 21.08 1.52 13.40
C LEU A 701 22.28 2.48 13.34
N ARG A 702 23.49 1.95 13.36
CA ARG A 702 24.70 2.78 13.17
C ARG A 702 24.72 3.44 11.79
N ALA A 703 24.31 2.70 10.75
CA ALA A 703 24.22 3.26 9.41
C ALA A 703 23.18 4.40 9.34
N GLN A 704 22.03 4.25 10.00
CA GLN A 704 21.04 5.33 10.12
C GLN A 704 21.63 6.55 10.84
N GLY A 705 22.33 6.36 11.96
CA GLY A 705 23.00 7.45 12.71
C GLY A 705 24.02 8.20 11.85
N ASN A 706 24.93 7.46 11.19
CA ASN A 706 25.90 8.05 10.28
C ASN A 706 25.25 8.86 9.17
N ARG A 707 24.16 8.34 8.60
CA ARG A 707 23.39 9.05 7.55
C ARG A 707 22.76 10.35 8.07
N ILE A 708 22.28 10.37 9.30
CA ILE A 708 21.75 11.61 9.91
C ILE A 708 22.89 12.63 10.08
N VAL A 709 24.05 12.20 10.59
CA VAL A 709 25.22 13.08 10.75
C VAL A 709 25.67 13.65 9.41
N GLU A 710 25.73 12.84 8.35
CA GLU A 710 26.04 13.29 6.98
C GLU A 710 25.05 14.33 6.49
N LEU A 711 23.75 14.11 6.66
CA LEU A 711 22.70 15.05 6.26
C LEU A 711 22.77 16.38 7.02
N CYS A 712 23.17 16.34 8.28
CA CYS A 712 23.37 17.55 9.09
C CYS A 712 24.56 18.38 8.60
N ALA A 713 25.56 17.76 7.93
CA ALA A 713 26.74 18.44 7.38
C ALA A 713 27.44 19.35 8.40
N GLY A 714 27.64 18.86 9.64
CA GLY A 714 28.28 19.61 10.74
C GLY A 714 27.40 20.66 11.43
N ARG A 715 26.13 20.75 11.07
CA ARG A 715 25.13 21.63 11.71
C ARG A 715 24.44 20.91 12.89
N ARG A 716 23.87 21.70 13.80
CA ARG A 716 23.11 21.18 14.95
C ARG A 716 21.71 20.71 14.48
N LEU A 717 21.34 19.48 14.81
CA LEU A 717 20.01 18.97 14.49
C LEU A 717 18.99 19.44 15.54
N VAL A 718 18.01 20.24 15.14
CA VAL A 718 16.82 20.56 15.92
C VAL A 718 15.69 19.66 15.42
N LEU A 719 15.27 18.72 16.26
CA LEU A 719 14.28 17.70 15.87
C LEU A 719 12.86 18.21 16.16
N PHE A 720 12.00 18.29 15.14
CA PHE A 720 10.59 18.64 15.28
C PHE A 720 9.70 17.41 15.15
N VAL A 721 8.98 17.08 16.24
CA VAL A 721 8.10 15.89 16.32
C VAL A 721 6.69 16.32 16.74
N PRO A 722 5.85 16.74 15.79
CA PRO A 722 4.47 17.19 16.08
C PRO A 722 3.52 16.01 16.32
N THR A 723 2.45 16.27 17.07
CA THR A 723 1.35 15.32 17.27
C THR A 723 0.45 15.22 16.02
N PHE A 724 0.05 14.03 15.67
CA PHE A 724 -0.91 13.78 14.58
C PHE A 724 -2.33 14.21 14.98
N LYS A 725 -2.95 15.02 14.14
CA LYS A 725 -4.33 15.50 14.27
C LYS A 725 -5.26 14.72 13.34
N ALA A 726 -5.81 13.60 13.81
CA ALA A 726 -6.62 12.71 12.99
C ALA A 726 -7.88 13.40 12.43
N GLY A 727 -7.99 13.48 11.09
CA GLY A 727 -9.20 13.94 10.41
C GLY A 727 -9.47 15.45 10.41
N GLN A 728 -8.59 16.26 11.00
CA GLN A 728 -8.76 17.71 11.12
C GLN A 728 -7.61 18.46 10.44
N GLN A 729 -7.69 18.67 9.14
CA GLN A 729 -6.68 19.46 8.42
C GLN A 729 -6.56 20.90 8.95
N ASP A 730 -7.61 21.43 9.54
CA ASP A 730 -7.64 22.80 10.12
C ASP A 730 -7.04 22.88 11.54
N ALA A 731 -6.73 21.74 12.17
CA ALA A 731 -6.14 21.69 13.51
C ALA A 731 -4.61 21.83 13.54
N TYR A 732 -3.94 21.75 12.38
CA TYR A 732 -2.51 22.00 12.27
C TYR A 732 -2.22 23.50 12.34
N TYR A 733 -1.18 23.89 13.09
CA TYR A 733 -0.69 25.27 13.06
C TYR A 733 -0.25 25.64 11.63
N ARG A 734 -0.77 26.72 11.11
CA ARG A 734 -0.43 27.21 9.76
C ARG A 734 0.63 28.29 9.87
N PHE A 735 1.87 27.90 9.68
CA PHE A 735 2.96 28.84 9.62
C PHE A 735 2.76 29.82 8.46
N THR A 736 2.85 31.12 8.75
CA THR A 736 2.91 32.17 7.72
C THR A 736 4.28 32.19 7.04
N SER A 737 4.39 32.80 5.88
CA SER A 737 5.68 32.92 5.17
C SER A 737 6.73 33.64 6.04
N ASP A 738 6.33 34.70 6.75
CA ASP A 738 7.23 35.46 7.63
C ASP A 738 7.71 34.64 8.82
N GLU A 739 6.87 33.76 9.35
CA GLU A 739 7.22 32.85 10.43
C GLU A 739 8.20 31.77 9.95
N VAL A 740 7.98 31.20 8.77
CA VAL A 740 8.89 30.25 8.13
C VAL A 740 10.25 30.90 7.88
N ASP A 741 10.27 32.12 7.34
CA ASP A 741 11.51 32.87 7.08
C ASP A 741 12.25 33.22 8.39
N SER A 742 11.51 33.54 9.45
CA SER A 742 12.07 33.80 10.78
C SER A 742 12.71 32.55 11.37
N LEU A 743 12.06 31.39 11.25
CA LEU A 743 12.59 30.10 11.70
C LEU A 743 13.87 29.71 10.90
N HIS A 744 13.82 29.78 9.57
CA HIS A 744 15.00 29.51 8.73
C HIS A 744 16.14 30.51 8.99
N GLY A 745 15.82 31.79 9.25
CA GLY A 745 16.78 32.79 9.67
C GLY A 745 17.47 32.41 10.99
N TRP A 746 16.72 31.93 11.98
CA TRP A 746 17.26 31.44 13.23
C TRP A 746 18.15 30.20 13.05
N LEU A 747 17.71 29.20 12.25
CA LEU A 747 18.49 27.98 11.94
C LEU A 747 19.88 28.36 11.38
N ARG A 748 19.92 29.25 10.40
CA ARG A 748 21.20 29.71 9.80
C ARG A 748 22.10 30.41 10.79
N ARG A 749 21.55 31.32 11.63
CA ARG A 749 22.35 32.06 12.66
C ARG A 749 22.96 31.11 13.67
N ASN A 750 22.29 30.00 13.99
CA ASN A 750 22.72 29.04 15.00
C ASN A 750 23.48 27.83 14.44
N ASN A 751 23.83 27.84 13.14
CA ASN A 751 24.40 26.69 12.44
C ASN A 751 23.58 25.41 12.71
N ALA A 752 22.26 25.47 12.50
CA ALA A 752 21.31 24.40 12.77
C ALA A 752 20.51 23.99 11.55
N VAL A 753 19.97 22.80 11.58
CA VAL A 753 19.01 22.25 10.62
C VAL A 753 17.78 21.75 11.37
N LEU A 754 16.60 21.87 10.75
CA LEU A 754 15.33 21.36 11.26
C LEU A 754 15.09 19.96 10.70
N GLY A 755 15.15 18.93 11.54
CA GLY A 755 14.72 17.58 11.18
C GLY A 755 13.24 17.40 11.48
N VAL A 756 12.41 17.16 10.46
CA VAL A 756 10.97 16.98 10.65
C VAL A 756 10.63 15.49 10.65
N ARG A 757 10.02 15.05 11.75
CA ARG A 757 9.50 13.68 11.91
C ARG A 757 8.03 13.71 12.30
N GLU A 758 7.16 13.62 11.33
CA GLU A 758 5.73 13.51 11.52
C GLU A 758 5.29 12.10 11.85
N HIS A 759 4.10 11.96 12.41
CA HIS A 759 3.53 10.66 12.73
C HIS A 759 3.29 9.86 11.44
N MET A 760 3.52 8.55 11.47
CA MET A 760 3.38 7.63 10.32
C MET A 760 1.99 7.65 9.65
N ALA A 761 0.95 8.11 10.36
CA ALA A 761 -0.40 8.27 9.82
C ALA A 761 -0.58 9.57 9.02
N ASP A 762 0.31 10.56 9.15
CA ASP A 762 0.27 11.78 8.32
C ASP A 762 0.90 11.52 6.95
N LYS A 763 0.09 10.98 6.04
CA LYS A 763 0.50 10.71 4.66
C LYS A 763 0.70 12.00 3.83
N ALA A 764 0.06 13.09 4.22
CA ALA A 764 0.18 14.39 3.55
C ALA A 764 1.51 15.07 3.86
N ARG A 765 2.16 14.70 4.97
CA ARG A 765 3.41 15.31 5.44
C ARG A 765 3.27 16.83 5.57
N THR A 766 2.23 17.20 6.33
CA THR A 766 1.70 18.55 6.40
C THR A 766 2.76 19.57 6.82
N TYR A 767 3.46 19.30 7.93
CA TYR A 767 4.49 20.23 8.43
C TYR A 767 5.77 20.20 7.59
N PHE A 768 6.18 19.03 7.10
CA PHE A 768 7.34 18.98 6.20
C PHE A 768 7.10 19.79 4.93
N SER A 769 5.88 19.74 4.39
CA SER A 769 5.53 20.53 3.21
C SER A 769 5.51 22.03 3.48
N MET A 770 5.02 22.46 4.66
CA MET A 770 4.98 23.88 5.07
C MET A 770 6.37 24.45 5.38
N LEU A 771 7.22 23.66 6.05
CA LEU A 771 8.53 24.08 6.56
C LEU A 771 9.68 23.72 5.60
N ARG A 772 9.37 23.26 4.38
CA ARG A 772 10.37 22.83 3.40
C ARG A 772 11.29 23.97 2.99
N GLY A 773 12.60 23.73 3.09
CA GLY A 773 13.64 24.68 2.71
C GLY A 773 15.02 24.05 2.75
N PRO A 774 16.10 24.81 2.43
CA PRO A 774 17.47 24.30 2.40
C PRO A 774 17.99 23.86 3.77
N ASP A 775 17.34 24.30 4.84
CA ASP A 775 17.69 23.99 6.23
C ASP A 775 16.72 22.98 6.87
N THR A 776 15.91 22.28 6.08
CA THR A 776 14.95 21.27 6.54
C THR A 776 15.30 19.88 6.04
N LEU A 777 15.37 18.90 6.94
CA LEU A 777 15.64 17.49 6.66
C LEU A 777 14.39 16.63 6.85
N ASP A 778 14.18 15.68 5.94
CA ASP A 778 13.17 14.63 6.08
C ASP A 778 13.68 13.50 6.99
N LEU A 779 13.13 13.39 8.20
CA LEU A 779 13.44 12.33 9.14
C LEU A 779 12.22 11.41 9.40
N SER A 780 11.39 11.22 8.36
CA SER A 780 10.20 10.36 8.43
C SER A 780 10.55 8.92 8.80
N ASP A 781 9.57 8.18 9.33
CA ASP A 781 9.68 6.76 9.69
C ASP A 781 9.98 5.85 8.48
N ARG A 782 9.71 6.34 7.28
CA ARG A 782 10.03 5.65 6.03
C ARG A 782 11.54 5.64 5.75
N LEU A 783 12.24 6.75 6.03
CA LEU A 783 13.68 6.88 5.82
C LEU A 783 14.49 6.42 7.03
N PHE A 784 13.98 6.68 8.23
CA PHE A 784 14.60 6.38 9.52
C PHE A 784 13.59 5.68 10.43
N PRO A 785 13.42 4.34 10.34
CA PRO A 785 12.42 3.60 11.13
C PRO A 785 12.65 3.72 12.64
N ASP A 786 13.91 3.82 13.08
CA ASP A 786 14.31 3.82 14.48
C ASP A 786 14.49 5.26 14.99
N VAL A 787 13.45 5.81 15.64
CA VAL A 787 13.46 7.19 16.16
C VAL A 787 14.52 7.40 17.24
N GLU A 788 14.89 6.34 17.94
CA GLU A 788 15.90 6.34 19.01
C GLU A 788 17.25 6.82 18.49
N VAL A 789 17.59 6.48 17.25
CA VAL A 789 18.84 6.95 16.60
C VAL A 789 18.77 8.45 16.32
N ILE A 790 17.59 8.95 15.91
CA ILE A 790 17.41 10.39 15.69
C ILE A 790 17.56 11.16 17.01
N TYR A 791 17.00 10.64 18.12
CA TYR A 791 17.14 11.26 19.44
C TYR A 791 18.61 11.39 19.87
N ARG A 792 19.43 10.42 19.52
CA ARG A 792 20.88 10.46 19.84
C ARG A 792 21.61 11.59 19.14
N GLU A 793 21.21 11.91 17.91
CA GLU A 793 21.90 12.91 17.08
C GLU A 793 21.29 14.32 17.26
N ALA A 794 20.06 14.44 17.73
CA ALA A 794 19.39 15.73 17.90
C ALA A 794 20.00 16.56 19.04
N ALA A 795 20.38 17.81 18.75
CA ALA A 795 20.90 18.76 19.75
C ALA A 795 19.78 19.35 20.61
N ALA A 796 18.55 19.42 20.09
CA ALA A 796 17.36 19.88 20.80
C ALA A 796 16.11 19.22 20.22
N LEU A 797 15.02 19.13 21.01
CA LEU A 797 13.71 18.68 20.58
C LEU A 797 12.71 19.83 20.61
N VAL A 798 11.95 19.94 19.53
CA VAL A 798 10.73 20.74 19.46
C VAL A 798 9.55 19.80 19.29
N THR A 799 8.52 19.96 20.12
CA THR A 799 7.28 19.17 20.03
C THR A 799 6.11 20.00 20.51
N ASP A 800 4.91 19.51 20.33
CA ASP A 800 3.70 20.09 20.97
C ASP A 800 3.39 19.35 22.29
N TYR A 801 2.50 18.40 22.30
CA TYR A 801 2.14 17.51 23.43
C TYR A 801 2.36 16.04 23.07
N SER A 802 3.30 15.74 22.18
CA SER A 802 3.69 14.37 21.88
C SER A 802 4.53 13.76 23.00
N SER A 803 4.20 12.54 23.41
CA SER A 803 4.96 11.79 24.44
C SER A 803 6.42 11.49 24.09
N CYS A 804 6.87 11.82 22.89
CA CYS A 804 8.26 11.65 22.46
C CYS A 804 9.27 12.43 23.32
N PHE A 805 8.85 13.53 23.96
CA PHE A 805 9.71 14.29 24.85
C PHE A 805 10.14 13.47 26.06
N ILE A 806 9.28 12.54 26.52
CA ILE A 806 9.61 11.69 27.67
C ILE A 806 10.82 10.81 27.32
N ASP A 807 10.82 10.13 26.17
CA ASP A 807 11.96 9.33 25.74
C ASP A 807 13.21 10.20 25.53
N PHE A 808 13.03 11.40 24.93
CA PHE A 808 14.11 12.33 24.67
C PHE A 808 14.80 12.84 25.95
N MET A 809 14.07 12.87 27.08
CA MET A 809 14.69 13.21 28.40
C MET A 809 15.87 12.33 28.75
N LEU A 810 15.97 11.10 28.23
CA LEU A 810 17.13 10.23 28.45
C LEU A 810 18.42 10.84 27.90
N THR A 811 18.34 11.70 26.91
CA THR A 811 19.51 12.37 26.33
C THR A 811 20.08 13.50 27.20
N GLY A 812 19.31 14.02 28.16
CA GLY A 812 19.67 15.19 28.94
C GLY A 812 19.70 16.51 28.17
N ARG A 813 19.21 16.55 26.92
CA ARG A 813 19.31 17.71 26.03
C ARG A 813 18.08 18.61 26.13
N PRO A 814 18.19 19.89 25.72
CA PRO A 814 17.10 20.86 25.85
C PRO A 814 15.91 20.55 24.96
N MET A 815 14.72 20.98 25.39
CA MET A 815 13.45 20.81 24.71
C MET A 815 12.61 22.06 24.78
N VAL A 816 11.82 22.30 23.74
CA VAL A 816 10.81 23.37 23.66
C VAL A 816 9.48 22.77 23.22
N SER A 817 8.41 23.10 23.93
CA SER A 817 7.06 22.73 23.51
C SER A 817 6.39 23.90 22.80
N PHE A 818 5.87 23.66 21.59
CA PHE A 818 5.04 24.58 20.83
C PHE A 818 3.58 24.09 20.87
N ALA A 819 2.88 24.40 21.97
CA ALA A 819 1.57 23.87 22.29
C ALA A 819 0.48 24.96 22.05
N TYR A 820 0.34 25.41 20.80
CA TYR A 820 -0.50 26.51 20.34
C TYR A 820 -2.01 26.34 20.63
N ASP A 821 -2.50 25.10 20.76
CA ASP A 821 -3.90 24.74 21.00
C ASP A 821 -4.06 23.85 22.25
N TYR A 822 -3.18 24.02 23.25
CA TYR A 822 -3.10 23.14 24.41
C TYR A 822 -4.40 23.09 25.23
N ASP A 823 -5.08 24.18 25.40
CA ASP A 823 -6.31 24.26 26.25
C ASP A 823 -7.45 23.46 25.59
N ASP A 824 -7.58 23.56 24.27
CA ASP A 824 -8.53 22.76 23.48
C ASP A 824 -8.17 21.30 23.53
N TYR A 825 -6.88 21.00 23.39
CA TYR A 825 -6.37 19.64 23.36
C TYR A 825 -6.50 18.91 24.71
N ALA A 826 -6.17 19.58 25.82
CA ALA A 826 -6.23 19.01 27.17
C ALA A 826 -7.67 18.65 27.61
N ASN A 827 -8.67 19.39 27.10
CA ASN A 827 -10.06 19.30 27.55
C ASN A 827 -10.99 18.54 26.58
N SER A 828 -10.61 18.34 25.30
CA SER A 828 -11.60 17.96 24.27
C SER A 828 -11.57 16.48 23.81
N GLU A 829 -10.42 15.77 23.84
CA GLU A 829 -10.36 14.43 23.23
C GLU A 829 -10.21 13.29 24.25
N ARG A 830 -8.99 12.95 24.61
CA ARG A 830 -8.65 11.74 25.40
C ARG A 830 -8.37 12.04 26.85
N GLY A 831 -8.00 13.29 27.14
CA GLY A 831 -7.44 13.72 28.40
C GLY A 831 -5.97 13.34 28.57
N LEU A 832 -5.31 13.94 29.54
CA LEU A 832 -3.91 13.67 29.86
C LEU A 832 -3.78 12.88 31.15
N PHE A 833 -2.75 12.04 31.29
CA PHE A 833 -2.35 11.42 32.56
C PHE A 833 -1.61 12.40 33.44
N TYR A 834 -0.84 13.31 32.84
CA TYR A 834 0.00 14.28 33.54
C TYR A 834 -0.20 15.66 32.91
N ASP A 835 -0.22 16.68 33.79
CA ASP A 835 -0.19 18.07 33.35
C ASP A 835 1.17 18.38 32.74
N MET A 836 1.16 18.84 31.49
CA MET A 836 2.37 19.08 30.71
C MET A 836 3.25 20.16 31.29
N GLU A 837 2.66 21.23 31.87
CA GLU A 837 3.44 22.31 32.51
C GLU A 837 4.25 21.80 33.70
N HIS A 838 3.76 20.79 34.40
CA HIS A 838 4.46 20.15 35.51
C HIS A 838 5.50 19.12 35.11
N VAL A 839 5.31 18.41 34.00
CA VAL A 839 6.20 17.29 33.63
C VAL A 839 7.13 17.59 32.45
N PHE A 840 6.85 18.58 31.62
CA PHE A 840 7.73 18.97 30.53
C PHE A 840 8.95 19.73 31.06
N PRO A 841 10.20 19.34 30.72
CA PRO A 841 11.38 19.93 31.33
C PRO A 841 11.88 21.24 30.71
N GLY A 842 11.19 21.75 29.70
CA GLY A 842 11.49 22.99 28.98
C GLY A 842 10.34 24.01 29.02
N PRO A 843 10.46 25.12 28.30
CA PRO A 843 9.37 26.07 28.14
C PRO A 843 8.21 25.49 27.32
N VAL A 844 6.96 25.77 27.73
CA VAL A 844 5.71 25.47 27.03
C VAL A 844 5.19 26.74 26.41
N CYS A 845 5.28 26.87 25.08
CA CYS A 845 4.95 28.08 24.33
C CYS A 845 3.54 27.95 23.70
N ARG A 846 2.70 28.97 23.84
CA ARG A 846 1.32 29.00 23.38
C ARG A 846 1.16 29.74 22.05
N ASP A 847 2.19 30.47 21.63
CA ASP A 847 2.23 31.27 20.40
C ASP A 847 3.62 31.21 19.74
N PHE A 848 3.70 31.69 18.50
CA PHE A 848 4.95 31.68 17.73
C PHE A 848 6.01 32.64 18.32
N ILE A 849 5.60 33.78 18.93
CA ILE A 849 6.55 34.74 19.51
C ILE A 849 7.25 34.11 20.72
N GLY A 850 6.48 33.48 21.60
CA GLY A 850 7.00 32.76 22.75
C GLY A 850 7.90 31.58 22.31
N PHE A 851 7.50 30.88 21.27
CA PHE A 851 8.27 29.79 20.70
C PHE A 851 9.64 30.25 20.15
N MET A 852 9.67 31.31 19.35
CA MET A 852 10.93 31.88 18.85
C MET A 852 11.81 32.42 20.00
N SER A 853 11.22 33.05 20.98
CA SER A 853 11.95 33.50 22.18
C SER A 853 12.58 32.34 22.98
N ALA A 854 11.90 31.19 23.02
CA ALA A 854 12.42 29.99 23.65
C ALA A 854 13.58 29.37 22.81
N LEU A 855 13.43 29.36 21.48
CA LEU A 855 14.47 28.88 20.58
C LEU A 855 15.75 29.72 20.65
N GLU A 856 15.69 31.05 20.78
CA GLU A 856 16.89 31.89 20.91
C GLU A 856 17.75 31.50 22.11
N ARG A 857 17.14 30.93 23.15
CA ARG A 857 17.84 30.49 24.37
C ARG A 857 18.11 29.00 24.47
N VAL A 858 17.69 28.20 23.49
CA VAL A 858 17.68 26.72 23.58
C VAL A 858 19.07 26.13 23.74
N PHE A 859 20.10 26.82 23.28
CA PHE A 859 21.51 26.39 23.38
C PHE A 859 22.32 27.16 24.44
N GLU A 860 21.67 28.02 25.22
CA GLU A 860 22.33 28.69 26.33
C GLU A 860 22.51 27.75 27.51
N PRO A 861 23.55 27.95 28.33
CA PRO A 861 23.71 27.17 29.56
C PRO A 861 22.54 27.35 30.50
N VAL A 862 21.97 26.23 30.98
CA VAL A 862 20.89 26.27 31.96
C VAL A 862 21.42 26.52 33.38
N GLY A 863 20.71 27.28 34.20
CA GLY A 863 21.04 27.45 35.58
C GLY A 863 20.83 26.20 36.43
N GLU A 864 21.55 26.09 37.58
CA GLU A 864 21.51 24.91 38.46
C GLU A 864 20.05 24.49 38.83
N LEU A 865 19.18 25.46 39.12
CA LEU A 865 17.79 25.17 39.49
C LEU A 865 16.99 24.52 38.36
N ALA A 866 17.23 24.96 37.12
CA ALA A 866 16.59 24.39 35.95
C ALA A 866 17.12 22.97 35.65
N GLU A 867 18.41 22.75 35.83
CA GLU A 867 19.02 21.43 35.72
C GLU A 867 18.47 20.47 36.78
N CYS A 868 18.38 20.87 38.03
CA CYS A 868 17.76 20.08 39.10
C CYS A 868 16.30 19.73 38.80
N SER A 869 15.53 20.70 38.26
CA SER A 869 14.15 20.47 37.83
C SER A 869 14.07 19.44 36.69
N TYR A 870 14.96 19.53 35.69
CA TYR A 870 15.03 18.59 34.62
C TYR A 870 15.30 17.15 35.13
N GLN A 871 16.30 16.99 35.98
CA GLN A 871 16.66 15.70 36.56
C GLN A 871 15.53 15.10 37.41
N TRP A 872 14.83 15.95 38.20
CA TRP A 872 13.68 15.51 38.98
C TRP A 872 12.54 15.01 38.08
N LYS A 873 12.19 15.77 37.01
CA LYS A 873 11.17 15.33 36.03
C LYS A 873 11.56 14.05 35.32
N ARG A 874 12.84 13.88 34.98
CA ARG A 874 13.38 12.65 34.41
C ARG A 874 13.18 11.44 35.35
N GLN A 875 13.43 11.60 36.65
CA GLN A 875 13.25 10.56 37.66
C GLN A 875 11.79 10.10 37.84
N LEU A 876 10.80 10.93 37.47
CA LEU A 876 9.40 10.51 37.50
C LEU A 876 9.10 9.42 36.48
N PHE A 877 9.78 9.47 35.34
CA PHE A 877 9.47 8.57 34.23
C PHE A 877 10.45 7.41 34.07
N PHE A 878 11.60 7.43 34.74
CA PHE A 878 12.62 6.41 34.60
C PHE A 878 13.14 5.92 35.94
N ASP A 879 12.71 4.73 36.37
CA ASP A 879 13.34 4.01 37.50
C ASP A 879 14.69 3.42 37.06
N HIS A 880 14.89 3.21 35.74
CA HIS A 880 16.10 2.69 35.13
C HIS A 880 16.51 3.60 33.98
N ALA A 881 17.70 4.19 34.07
CA ALA A 881 18.28 5.05 33.04
C ALA A 881 19.56 4.44 32.42
N ASP A 882 19.79 3.15 32.62
CA ASP A 882 20.87 2.36 32.05
C ASP A 882 20.48 1.75 30.67
N ASP A 883 21.36 0.91 30.11
CA ASP A 883 21.15 0.23 28.82
C ASP A 883 20.78 -1.27 28.97
N SER A 884 20.07 -1.61 30.06
CA SER A 884 19.74 -2.99 30.43
C SER A 884 18.23 -3.28 30.54
N ASN A 885 17.39 -2.44 29.93
CA ASN A 885 15.95 -2.61 29.98
C ASN A 885 15.49 -3.88 29.25
N SER A 886 16.09 -4.16 28.08
CA SER A 886 15.85 -5.39 27.31
C SER A 886 16.21 -6.64 28.11
N TRP A 887 17.34 -6.62 28.83
CA TRP A 887 17.75 -7.71 29.70
C TRP A 887 16.73 -7.96 30.82
N ARG A 888 16.22 -6.91 31.48
CA ARG A 888 15.19 -7.05 32.54
C ARG A 888 13.93 -7.69 32.02
N VAL A 889 13.48 -7.30 30.83
CA VAL A 889 12.32 -7.95 30.18
C VAL A 889 12.63 -9.40 29.88
N ALA A 890 13.79 -9.71 29.30
CA ALA A 890 14.18 -11.09 28.99
C ALA A 890 14.23 -11.97 30.26
N MET A 891 14.77 -11.43 31.37
CA MET A 891 14.78 -12.13 32.65
C MET A 891 13.39 -12.37 33.22
N LYS A 892 12.47 -11.41 33.11
CA LYS A 892 11.05 -11.61 33.49
C LYS A 892 10.38 -12.71 32.69
N VAL A 893 10.66 -12.76 31.39
CA VAL A 893 10.13 -13.82 30.51
C VAL A 893 10.69 -15.20 30.89
N ARG A 894 12.00 -15.31 31.14
CA ARG A 894 12.63 -16.57 31.58
C ARG A 894 12.08 -17.07 32.93
N GLN A 895 11.68 -16.18 33.85
CA GLN A 895 11.04 -16.55 35.09
C GLN A 895 9.66 -17.23 34.90
N LEU A 896 9.04 -17.07 33.71
CA LEU A 896 7.79 -17.78 33.39
C LEU A 896 8.04 -19.28 33.12
N TYR A 897 9.24 -19.67 32.64
CA TYR A 897 9.58 -21.08 32.41
C TYR A 897 9.70 -21.89 33.70
N VAL A 898 10.34 -21.28 34.71
CA VAL A 898 10.69 -21.94 35.94
C VAL A 898 9.48 -22.23 36.84
N ARG A 899 8.39 -21.43 36.68
CA ARG A 899 7.22 -21.56 37.55
C ARG A 899 6.27 -22.73 37.19
N GLU A 900 6.37 -23.26 35.98
CA GLU A 900 5.50 -24.37 35.54
C GLU A 900 6.12 -25.75 35.90
N ASP A 901 7.45 -25.83 36.10
CA ASP A 901 8.15 -27.09 36.41
C ASP A 901 8.37 -27.35 37.93
N SER A 902 8.16 -26.36 38.78
CA SER A 902 8.50 -26.47 40.19
C SER A 902 7.28 -26.66 41.09
N GLY A 903 6.91 -27.91 41.29
CA GLY A 903 6.24 -28.37 42.52
C GLY A 903 7.18 -28.44 43.72
N VAL A 904 8.33 -27.71 43.74
CA VAL A 904 9.33 -27.68 44.81
C VAL A 904 9.64 -26.24 45.20
N GLU A 905 9.46 -25.93 46.47
CA GLU A 905 9.71 -24.63 47.11
C GLU A 905 11.05 -24.01 46.74
N SER A 906 11.02 -22.79 46.12
CA SER A 906 12.21 -22.00 45.82
C SER A 906 12.66 -21.16 47.01
N ALA A 907 13.40 -21.76 47.92
CA ALA A 907 14.26 -21.02 48.85
C ALA A 907 15.71 -21.14 48.37
N GLY A 908 16.19 -20.11 47.66
CA GLY A 908 17.63 -20.09 47.28
C GLY A 908 18.05 -19.25 46.09
N PHE A 909 17.11 -18.70 45.30
CA PHE A 909 17.48 -17.96 44.07
C PHE A 909 17.50 -16.43 44.24
N LEU A 910 17.06 -15.89 45.39
CA LEU A 910 17.01 -14.45 45.64
C LEU A 910 18.37 -13.84 46.03
N ASP A 911 19.34 -14.67 46.47
CA ASP A 911 20.68 -14.20 46.88
C ASP A 911 21.65 -13.95 45.71
N ALA A 912 21.32 -14.37 44.49
CA ALA A 912 22.18 -14.14 43.32
C ALA A 912 21.89 -12.79 42.59
N ILE A 913 20.89 -12.00 43.02
CA ILE A 913 20.50 -10.72 42.41
C ILE A 913 21.12 -9.51 43.14
N ALA A 914 21.76 -9.71 44.26
CA ALA A 914 22.58 -8.69 44.89
C ALA A 914 23.98 -8.65 44.25
N GLY A 915 24.13 -7.82 43.22
CA GLY A 915 25.43 -7.53 42.63
C GLY A 915 26.40 -6.95 43.69
N PRO A 916 27.74 -7.15 43.56
CA PRO A 916 28.72 -6.63 44.52
C PRO A 916 28.89 -5.12 44.36
N GLY A 917 28.17 -4.39 45.16
CA GLY A 917 28.33 -2.95 45.37
C GLY A 917 28.38 -2.69 46.85
N GLY A 918 29.46 -3.13 47.48
CA GLY A 918 29.77 -2.78 48.87
C GLY A 918 30.23 -1.33 48.94
N ILE A 919 29.66 -0.67 49.85
CA ILE A 919 29.93 0.68 50.34
C ILE A 919 31.20 0.70 51.13
N GLU A 920 32.07 1.68 50.89
CA GLU A 920 32.57 2.61 51.87
C GLU A 920 32.38 4.04 51.40
#